data_40e6b819792b95174e11ae901ca34a9e
#
_entry.id   40e6b819792b95174e11ae901ca34a9e
#
_cell.length_a   1.000
_cell.length_b   1.000
_cell.length_c   1.000
_cell.angle_alpha   90.00
_cell.angle_beta   90.00
_cell.angle_gamma   90.00
#
_symmetry.space_group_name_H-M   'P 1'
#
loop_
_entity.id
_entity.type
_entity.pdbx_description
1 polymer ?
#
loop_
_entity_poly.entity_id
_entity_poly.type
_entity_poly.pdbx_seq_one_letter_code
_entity_poly.pdbx_strand_id
1 'polypeptide(L)'
;MKKSIIIFCALICYSSKSQSILLLDEINNLPVSEVNISCEEKGTISDSRGLADISIFKNNDELIIQHIGFISKKFIKNKTPDTIYLEQNKYMLKTINFEEIKKPLTSSPILKNSIDRKAIEKLKVKSTADLLQQSLGINVQESQSGGGSPNFRGMEANRLLLVVDGIPLNNAIYRSGHVQSSNVVNSFFIDKINIVTGPSATVYGDGAMGGAIVINTINENSFSKFNNIIEQKHESSSSASSLKYINLVEKGRFIIINGFGIEKNGNLRMGKNRFHGYKDWGNEPIITDGNEQLKTAYSKYDVIQKVYLKNYKKTSLSLNTQFSGISKISRFDRLNDIQDGERKYQSWYYGPQEKFSQSLKINKKANFIILDELSIIGSWQTVNESRHKQKANDELKSNRYEEVLIFDAIADVKKEFKKIKLNYGLSIRKQHVKSTATLSNSLGEDFFNTTRYPDGGSEIFDASIYAQAKFNLHKGGTLFLGERYNISSLKAMFNNNAIIDLPFNEIETENKALVSSLQIHQKISNKISASLSYFIGFRNPNIDDVGKIFSKNDMSVVIPNNNLKPEKTNNQEYTLIYSNQKIRIEGQYFITNLKDAIQRTNSNINGEDSIMYDGEIMRVQMNQNIESARITGLSVGASFNDIRGFNIDFWLNYLKGKNNNNQPLAHIPPTNLKISLSKKVKASDISLIYNYCDWKNESEYDYNGVDNLNEATIDGNPPWQIFNLIYNKTITENIICSFSINNLLDAHYKTFGSGISSSGRNFVVSLTSKF
;
A
#
# COMPACT_ATOMS: atom_id res chain seq x y z
N MET A 1 47.50 -74.27 9.55
CA MET A 1 46.31 -74.65 10.33
C MET A 1 45.47 -73.39 10.52
N LYS A 2 44.23 -73.49 10.27
CA LYS A 2 43.04 -72.64 10.38
C LYS A 2 42.61 -72.03 9.05
N LYS A 3 41.63 -72.73 8.46
CA LYS A 3 40.78 -72.31 7.35
C LYS A 3 39.76 -71.30 7.88
N SER A 4 39.63 -70.16 7.23
CA SER A 4 38.50 -69.24 7.42
C SER A 4 37.59 -69.35 6.19
N ILE A 5 36.38 -69.74 6.45
CA ILE A 5 35.26 -69.84 5.50
C ILE A 5 34.74 -68.44 5.23
N ILE A 6 34.81 -67.97 3.96
CA ILE A 6 34.14 -66.77 3.52
C ILE A 6 32.76 -67.18 3.02
N ILE A 7 31.73 -66.79 3.79
CA ILE A 7 30.33 -66.89 3.35
C ILE A 7 30.02 -65.70 2.45
N PHE A 8 29.79 -66.01 1.19
CA PHE A 8 29.31 -65.04 0.16
C PHE A 8 27.79 -64.94 0.32
N CYS A 9 27.31 -63.92 1.04
CA CYS A 9 25.92 -63.54 1.03
C CYS A 9 25.63 -62.76 -0.26
N ALA A 10 25.03 -63.42 -1.22
CA ALA A 10 24.45 -62.78 -2.37
C ALA A 10 23.19 -62.04 -1.91
N LEU A 11 23.30 -60.70 -1.75
CA LEU A 11 22.15 -59.81 -1.61
C LEU A 11 21.50 -59.71 -3.01
N ILE A 12 20.40 -60.41 -3.18
CA ILE A 12 19.50 -60.21 -4.29
C ILE A 12 18.79 -58.89 -3.99
N CYS A 13 19.27 -57.78 -4.58
CA CYS A 13 18.52 -56.52 -4.67
C CYS A 13 17.31 -56.78 -5.58
N TYR A 14 16.18 -57.02 -5.01
CA TYR A 14 14.92 -56.82 -5.71
C TYR A 14 14.80 -55.31 -5.99
N SER A 15 15.17 -54.86 -7.16
CA SER A 15 14.78 -53.58 -7.68
C SER A 15 13.28 -53.62 -7.94
N SER A 16 12.48 -53.21 -6.96
CA SER A 16 11.11 -52.85 -7.23
C SER A 16 11.13 -51.69 -8.20
N LYS A 17 10.80 -51.92 -9.47
CA LYS A 17 10.53 -50.82 -10.40
C LYS A 17 9.35 -50.04 -9.83
N SER A 18 9.63 -48.92 -9.20
CA SER A 18 8.61 -47.95 -8.88
C SER A 18 8.00 -47.48 -10.20
N GLN A 19 6.74 -47.82 -10.42
CA GLN A 19 6.02 -47.44 -11.63
C GLN A 19 5.46 -46.04 -11.38
N SER A 20 6.21 -45.02 -11.74
CA SER A 20 5.81 -43.63 -11.63
C SER A 20 5.46 -43.06 -12.99
N ILE A 21 4.44 -42.20 -13.02
CA ILE A 21 4.02 -41.45 -14.21
C ILE A 21 4.31 -39.97 -14.01
N LEU A 22 4.63 -39.29 -15.11
CA LEU A 22 4.88 -37.84 -15.15
C LEU A 22 3.62 -37.15 -15.71
N LEU A 23 3.16 -36.12 -15.00
CA LEU A 23 1.99 -35.32 -15.35
C LEU A 23 2.40 -33.93 -15.76
N LEU A 24 2.15 -33.55 -16.99
CA LEU A 24 2.53 -32.26 -17.59
C LEU A 24 1.30 -31.50 -18.09
N ASP A 25 1.35 -30.18 -18.03
CA ASP A 25 0.40 -29.30 -18.70
C ASP A 25 0.65 -29.34 -20.23
N GLU A 26 -0.38 -29.66 -21.00
CA GLU A 26 -0.29 -29.80 -22.46
C GLU A 26 0.11 -28.52 -23.19
N ILE A 27 -0.16 -27.35 -22.62
CA ILE A 27 0.12 -26.05 -23.26
C ILE A 27 1.55 -25.58 -23.05
N ASN A 28 2.07 -25.74 -21.82
CA ASN A 28 3.36 -25.15 -21.43
C ASN A 28 4.44 -26.19 -21.08
N ASN A 29 4.09 -27.50 -21.10
CA ASN A 29 4.94 -28.63 -20.72
C ASN A 29 5.55 -28.50 -19.30
N LEU A 30 4.88 -27.80 -18.39
CA LEU A 30 5.30 -27.69 -17.00
C LEU A 30 4.71 -28.85 -16.17
N PRO A 31 5.44 -29.35 -15.16
CA PRO A 31 4.94 -30.37 -14.23
C PRO A 31 3.69 -29.88 -13.49
N VAL A 32 2.68 -30.73 -13.38
CA VAL A 32 1.45 -30.46 -12.62
C VAL A 32 1.51 -31.21 -11.30
N SER A 33 1.59 -30.48 -10.19
CA SER A 33 1.54 -31.02 -8.84
C SER A 33 0.11 -31.18 -8.34
N GLU A 34 -0.08 -31.98 -7.29
CA GLU A 34 -1.38 -32.18 -6.64
C GLU A 34 -2.46 -32.80 -7.53
N VAL A 35 -2.08 -33.48 -8.58
CA VAL A 35 -3.01 -34.27 -9.40
C VAL A 35 -3.37 -35.53 -8.62
N ASN A 36 -4.66 -35.70 -8.33
CA ASN A 36 -5.19 -36.88 -7.65
C ASN A 36 -5.37 -38.02 -8.66
N ILE A 37 -4.77 -39.17 -8.36
CA ILE A 37 -4.93 -40.42 -9.12
C ILE A 37 -5.61 -41.44 -8.22
N SER A 38 -6.79 -41.86 -8.55
CA SER A 38 -7.59 -42.72 -7.68
C SER A 38 -8.21 -43.87 -8.45
N CYS A 39 -8.41 -45.02 -7.74
CA CYS A 39 -9.20 -46.12 -8.15
C CYS A 39 -9.94 -46.67 -6.90
N GLU A 40 -11.27 -46.67 -6.91
CA GLU A 40 -12.12 -47.10 -5.77
C GLU A 40 -11.69 -46.42 -4.45
N GLU A 41 -11.12 -47.21 -3.51
CA GLU A 41 -10.67 -46.70 -2.18
C GLU A 41 -9.20 -46.33 -2.13
N LYS A 42 -8.42 -46.52 -3.22
CA LYS A 42 -6.97 -46.21 -3.27
C LYS A 42 -6.71 -44.93 -4.05
N GLY A 43 -5.74 -44.16 -3.58
CA GLY A 43 -5.33 -42.92 -4.25
C GLY A 43 -3.87 -42.57 -3.99
N THR A 44 -3.28 -41.83 -4.93
CA THR A 44 -1.97 -41.18 -4.84
C THR A 44 -2.06 -39.78 -5.42
N ILE A 45 -1.08 -38.94 -5.15
CA ILE A 45 -1.04 -37.54 -5.59
C ILE A 45 0.32 -37.24 -6.20
N SER A 46 0.35 -36.48 -7.32
CA SER A 46 1.63 -36.05 -7.91
C SER A 46 2.39 -35.06 -7.05
N ASP A 47 3.72 -35.18 -7.02
CA ASP A 47 4.62 -34.28 -6.30
C ASP A 47 4.83 -32.95 -7.05
N SER A 48 5.69 -32.07 -6.51
CA SER A 48 6.04 -30.78 -7.13
C SER A 48 6.75 -30.89 -8.49
N ARG A 49 7.22 -32.09 -8.86
CA ARG A 49 7.84 -32.40 -10.15
C ARG A 49 6.84 -33.04 -11.12
N GLY A 50 5.57 -33.14 -10.74
CA GLY A 50 4.55 -33.81 -11.53
C GLY A 50 4.63 -35.34 -11.52
N LEU A 51 5.45 -35.95 -10.64
CA LEU A 51 5.61 -37.38 -10.56
C LEU A 51 4.63 -38.00 -9.56
N ALA A 52 3.93 -39.06 -9.98
CA ALA A 52 3.04 -39.81 -9.12
C ALA A 52 3.39 -41.31 -9.17
N ASP A 53 3.53 -41.95 -8.01
CA ASP A 53 3.75 -43.37 -7.88
C ASP A 53 2.42 -44.13 -8.01
N ILE A 54 2.28 -44.92 -9.08
CA ILE A 54 1.08 -45.74 -9.34
C ILE A 54 1.29 -47.20 -9.01
N SER A 55 2.34 -47.59 -8.30
CA SER A 55 2.64 -48.98 -7.91
C SER A 55 1.58 -49.56 -6.97
N ILE A 56 0.84 -48.72 -6.24
CA ILE A 56 -0.22 -49.11 -5.31
C ILE A 56 -1.46 -49.70 -5.98
N PHE A 57 -1.65 -49.51 -7.30
CA PHE A 57 -2.80 -49.98 -8.05
C PHE A 57 -2.50 -51.31 -8.75
N LYS A 58 -3.54 -52.12 -8.97
CA LYS A 58 -3.42 -53.37 -9.73
C LYS A 58 -3.44 -53.14 -11.25
N ASN A 59 -2.85 -53.99 -12.02
CA ASN A 59 -2.69 -53.85 -13.48
C ASN A 59 -3.97 -53.58 -14.23
N ASN A 60 -5.12 -54.07 -13.75
CA ASN A 60 -6.43 -53.92 -14.39
C ASN A 60 -7.27 -52.79 -13.78
N ASP A 61 -6.74 -52.03 -12.80
CA ASP A 61 -7.47 -50.94 -12.18
C ASP A 61 -7.66 -49.79 -13.17
N GLU A 62 -8.87 -49.21 -13.23
CA GLU A 62 -9.17 -47.98 -13.97
C GLU A 62 -8.74 -46.79 -13.10
N LEU A 63 -7.65 -46.14 -13.49
CA LEU A 63 -7.13 -44.94 -12.81
C LEU A 63 -7.88 -43.71 -13.28
N ILE A 64 -8.45 -42.97 -12.36
CA ILE A 64 -9.10 -41.69 -12.62
C ILE A 64 -8.10 -40.60 -12.20
N ILE A 65 -7.63 -39.81 -13.18
CA ILE A 65 -6.67 -38.73 -13.00
C ILE A 65 -7.42 -37.41 -12.97
N GLN A 66 -7.39 -36.73 -11.84
CA GLN A 66 -8.19 -35.54 -11.60
C GLN A 66 -7.32 -34.41 -10.99
N HIS A 67 -7.50 -33.22 -11.52
CA HIS A 67 -6.96 -32.02 -10.94
C HIS A 67 -7.95 -30.87 -11.20
N ILE A 68 -8.05 -29.94 -10.23
CA ILE A 68 -9.07 -28.88 -10.27
C ILE A 68 -8.94 -27.95 -11.49
N GLY A 69 -7.77 -27.83 -12.08
CA GLY A 69 -7.49 -27.00 -13.27
C GLY A 69 -7.49 -27.72 -14.61
N PHE A 70 -7.72 -29.05 -14.64
CA PHE A 70 -7.53 -29.86 -15.86
C PHE A 70 -8.71 -30.79 -16.10
N ILE A 71 -8.88 -31.20 -17.36
CA ILE A 71 -9.90 -32.19 -17.74
C ILE A 71 -9.47 -33.55 -17.20
N SER A 72 -10.39 -34.23 -16.51
CA SER A 72 -10.15 -35.57 -15.97
C SER A 72 -9.88 -36.56 -17.08
N LYS A 73 -8.86 -37.41 -16.90
CA LYS A 73 -8.52 -38.50 -17.82
C LYS A 73 -8.66 -39.82 -17.09
N LYS A 74 -8.99 -40.90 -17.86
CA LYS A 74 -9.09 -42.26 -17.35
C LYS A 74 -8.16 -43.18 -18.12
N PHE A 75 -7.45 -44.05 -17.43
CA PHE A 75 -6.55 -45.04 -18.00
C PHE A 75 -6.65 -46.35 -17.23
N ILE A 76 -6.52 -47.47 -17.91
CA ILE A 76 -6.25 -48.75 -17.25
C ILE A 76 -4.76 -48.80 -16.90
N LYS A 77 -4.39 -49.15 -15.66
CA LYS A 77 -3.01 -49.05 -15.17
C LYS A 77 -1.95 -49.62 -16.11
N ASN A 78 -2.20 -50.84 -16.64
CA ASN A 78 -1.25 -51.50 -17.55
C ASN A 78 -1.13 -50.84 -18.93
N LYS A 79 -2.00 -49.90 -19.29
CA LYS A 79 -2.03 -49.11 -20.53
C LYS A 79 -1.71 -47.63 -20.29
N THR A 80 -1.32 -47.25 -19.06
CA THR A 80 -1.04 -45.86 -18.69
C THR A 80 0.31 -45.49 -19.27
N PRO A 81 0.44 -44.40 -20.05
CA PRO A 81 1.71 -43.96 -20.58
C PRO A 81 2.59 -43.35 -19.45
N ASP A 82 3.92 -43.45 -19.62
CA ASP A 82 4.86 -42.88 -18.62
C ASP A 82 4.75 -41.35 -18.44
N THR A 83 4.22 -40.66 -19.46
CA THR A 83 3.94 -39.20 -19.42
C THR A 83 2.52 -38.95 -19.89
N ILE A 84 1.77 -38.22 -19.07
CA ILE A 84 0.40 -37.83 -19.38
C ILE A 84 0.35 -36.30 -19.46
N TYR A 85 -0.09 -35.81 -20.61
CA TYR A 85 -0.36 -34.40 -20.82
C TYR A 85 -1.80 -34.11 -20.38
N LEU A 86 -1.95 -33.16 -19.46
CA LEU A 86 -3.25 -32.73 -18.94
C LEU A 86 -3.71 -31.50 -19.72
N GLU A 87 -4.88 -31.62 -20.32
CA GLU A 87 -5.54 -30.51 -21.00
C GLU A 87 -6.19 -29.59 -19.95
N GLN A 88 -5.88 -28.29 -20.00
CA GLN A 88 -6.51 -27.32 -19.10
C GLN A 88 -8.02 -27.29 -19.27
N ASN A 89 -8.75 -27.41 -18.16
CA ASN A 89 -10.20 -27.42 -18.16
C ASN A 89 -10.76 -26.00 -18.47
N LYS A 90 -10.99 -25.73 -19.74
CA LYS A 90 -11.62 -24.48 -20.23
C LYS A 90 -13.06 -24.30 -19.75
N TYR A 91 -13.68 -25.36 -19.19
CA TYR A 91 -15.02 -25.35 -18.64
C TYR A 91 -15.08 -25.32 -17.14
N MET A 92 -13.94 -25.38 -16.45
CA MET A 92 -13.96 -25.08 -15.03
C MET A 92 -14.64 -23.73 -14.86
N LEU A 93 -15.71 -23.79 -14.09
CA LEU A 93 -16.54 -22.67 -13.63
C LEU A 93 -15.80 -21.37 -13.90
N LYS A 94 -16.27 -20.63 -14.90
CA LYS A 94 -15.90 -19.23 -15.01
C LYS A 94 -16.20 -18.62 -13.64
N THR A 95 -15.28 -18.78 -12.72
CA THR A 95 -15.14 -17.86 -11.62
C THR A 95 -15.17 -16.52 -12.32
N ILE A 96 -16.25 -15.80 -12.12
CA ILE A 96 -16.32 -14.45 -12.58
C ILE A 96 -15.28 -13.77 -11.71
N ASN A 97 -14.05 -13.75 -12.21
CA ASN A 97 -13.05 -12.91 -11.63
C ASN A 97 -13.63 -11.51 -11.77
N PHE A 98 -14.11 -10.94 -10.66
CA PHE A 98 -14.29 -9.50 -10.51
C PHE A 98 -12.90 -8.88 -10.47
N GLU A 99 -12.02 -9.36 -11.35
CA GLU A 99 -10.66 -8.89 -11.49
C GLU A 99 -10.72 -7.42 -11.88
N GLU A 100 -9.90 -6.64 -11.22
CA GLU A 100 -9.67 -5.24 -11.55
C GLU A 100 -9.51 -5.04 -13.04
N ILE A 101 -10.41 -4.27 -13.60
CA ILE A 101 -10.31 -3.91 -15.02
C ILE A 101 -9.16 -2.96 -15.28
N LYS A 102 -8.81 -2.12 -14.32
CA LYS A 102 -7.55 -1.38 -14.30
C LYS A 102 -6.32 -2.27 -13.99
N LYS A 103 -6.34 -3.57 -14.39
CA LYS A 103 -5.08 -4.29 -14.46
C LYS A 103 -4.23 -3.59 -15.49
N PRO A 104 -3.10 -3.01 -15.08
CA PRO A 104 -2.16 -2.47 -16.02
C PRO A 104 -1.85 -3.56 -17.04
N LEU A 105 -1.84 -3.23 -18.33
CA LEU A 105 -1.45 -4.16 -19.41
C LEU A 105 -0.04 -4.70 -19.20
N THR A 106 0.72 -4.02 -18.38
CA THR A 106 2.00 -4.45 -17.88
C THR A 106 1.77 -5.34 -16.64
N SER A 107 1.80 -6.66 -16.78
CA SER A 107 2.51 -7.43 -15.80
C SER A 107 3.99 -7.06 -15.98
N SER A 108 4.37 -5.86 -15.52
CA SER A 108 5.78 -5.51 -15.54
C SER A 108 6.50 -6.59 -14.73
N PRO A 109 7.54 -7.24 -15.23
CA PRO A 109 8.37 -8.14 -14.45
C PRO A 109 9.18 -7.39 -13.39
N ILE A 110 8.86 -6.13 -13.17
CA ILE A 110 9.46 -5.24 -12.22
C ILE A 110 9.14 -5.76 -10.82
N LEU A 111 10.17 -5.81 -10.01
CA LEU A 111 10.19 -6.03 -8.57
C LEU A 111 8.92 -6.74 -8.04
N LYS A 112 9.04 -7.75 -7.22
CA LYS A 112 7.90 -8.42 -6.56
C LYS A 112 7.15 -7.41 -5.65
N ASN A 113 6.58 -6.38 -6.26
CA ASN A 113 5.88 -5.27 -5.62
C ASN A 113 4.40 -5.59 -5.38
N SER A 114 4.10 -6.86 -5.10
CA SER A 114 2.75 -7.28 -4.71
C SER A 114 2.78 -8.06 -3.41
N ILE A 115 1.86 -7.76 -2.52
CA ILE A 115 1.61 -8.50 -1.29
C ILE A 115 0.24 -9.16 -1.46
N ASP A 116 0.21 -10.47 -1.49
CA ASP A 116 -1.02 -11.25 -1.61
C ASP A 116 -1.62 -11.62 -0.24
N ARG A 117 -2.83 -12.19 -0.25
CA ARG A 117 -3.56 -12.61 0.94
C ARG A 117 -2.75 -13.56 1.83
N LYS A 118 -2.01 -14.50 1.23
CA LYS A 118 -1.19 -15.47 1.99
C LYS A 118 -0.07 -14.78 2.76
N ALA A 119 0.59 -13.81 2.14
CA ALA A 119 1.63 -13.01 2.80
C ALA A 119 1.03 -12.16 3.93
N ILE A 120 -0.15 -11.54 3.72
CA ILE A 120 -0.86 -10.76 4.73
C ILE A 120 -1.21 -11.63 5.95
N GLU A 121 -1.79 -12.81 5.72
CA GLU A 121 -2.14 -13.75 6.78
C GLU A 121 -0.91 -14.26 7.56
N LYS A 122 0.23 -14.41 6.89
CA LYS A 122 1.50 -14.87 7.50
C LYS A 122 2.15 -13.79 8.37
N LEU A 123 2.17 -12.53 7.91
CA LEU A 123 2.90 -11.44 8.55
C LEU A 123 2.22 -10.93 9.83
N LYS A 124 0.89 -11.07 9.95
CA LYS A 124 0.10 -10.63 11.13
C LYS A 124 0.39 -9.19 11.57
N VAL A 125 0.62 -8.32 10.61
CA VAL A 125 0.92 -6.92 10.86
C VAL A 125 -0.21 -6.19 11.61
N LYS A 126 0.11 -5.09 12.26
CA LYS A 126 -0.85 -4.27 13.01
C LYS A 126 -1.77 -3.50 12.05
N SER A 127 -1.19 -2.88 11.03
CA SER A 127 -1.88 -1.90 10.18
C SER A 127 -1.57 -2.10 8.70
N THR A 128 -2.28 -1.38 7.83
CA THR A 128 -1.98 -1.32 6.40
C THR A 128 -0.67 -0.59 6.13
N ALA A 129 -0.32 0.40 6.95
CA ALA A 129 0.97 1.08 6.88
C ALA A 129 2.13 0.12 7.14
N ASP A 130 2.05 -0.71 8.21
CA ASP A 130 3.05 -1.75 8.48
C ASP A 130 3.12 -2.78 7.35
N LEU A 131 1.98 -3.10 6.72
CA LEU A 131 1.93 -4.00 5.58
C LEU A 131 2.67 -3.40 4.37
N LEU A 132 2.46 -2.11 4.09
CA LEU A 132 3.15 -1.40 3.02
C LEU A 132 4.66 -1.33 3.24
N GLN A 133 5.11 -1.18 4.48
CA GLN A 133 6.52 -1.23 4.86
C GLN A 133 7.19 -2.58 4.53
N GLN A 134 6.39 -3.64 4.29
CA GLN A 134 6.92 -4.93 3.83
C GLN A 134 7.22 -4.94 2.32
N SER A 135 6.83 -3.92 1.58
CA SER A 135 7.09 -3.78 0.14
C SER A 135 8.43 -3.12 -0.14
N LEU A 136 9.05 -3.48 -1.27
CA LEU A 136 10.29 -2.86 -1.69
C LEU A 136 10.08 -1.39 -2.05
N GLY A 137 10.92 -0.51 -1.52
CA GLY A 137 10.93 0.92 -1.84
C GLY A 137 9.89 1.76 -1.11
N ILE A 138 9.06 1.17 -0.24
CA ILE A 138 8.13 1.94 0.60
C ILE A 138 8.73 2.16 1.98
N ASN A 139 8.77 3.41 2.38
CA ASN A 139 8.96 3.86 3.74
C ASN A 139 7.63 4.36 4.29
N VAL A 140 7.42 4.21 5.58
CA VAL A 140 6.22 4.74 6.24
C VAL A 140 6.64 5.66 7.37
N GLN A 141 5.96 6.78 7.44
CA GLN A 141 6.15 7.79 8.45
C GLN A 141 4.91 7.89 9.33
N GLU A 142 5.12 8.08 10.63
CA GLU A 142 4.07 8.21 11.62
C GLU A 142 4.18 9.54 12.38
N SER A 143 3.33 10.51 12.06
CA SER A 143 3.26 11.78 12.80
C SER A 143 2.55 11.61 14.14
N GLN A 144 1.67 10.64 14.25
CA GLN A 144 0.94 10.25 15.47
C GLN A 144 0.67 8.75 15.46
N SER A 145 0.35 8.20 16.64
CA SER A 145 -0.07 6.81 16.77
C SER A 145 -1.30 6.53 15.88
N GLY A 146 -1.35 5.35 15.25
CA GLY A 146 -2.43 4.99 14.34
C GLY A 146 -2.40 5.66 12.97
N GLY A 147 -1.48 6.59 12.74
CA GLY A 147 -1.17 7.14 11.42
C GLY A 147 -0.33 6.20 10.58
N GLY A 148 0.06 6.63 9.41
CA GLY A 148 0.95 5.89 8.51
C GLY A 148 0.90 6.44 7.10
N SER A 149 1.80 7.39 6.80
CA SER A 149 1.94 7.99 5.47
C SER A 149 2.99 7.23 4.66
N PRO A 150 2.60 6.56 3.57
CA PRO A 150 3.55 5.88 2.72
C PRO A 150 4.33 6.88 1.87
N ASN A 151 5.63 6.65 1.79
CA ASN A 151 6.57 7.32 0.90
C ASN A 151 7.16 6.28 -0.05
N PHE A 152 7.06 6.52 -1.34
CA PHE A 152 7.64 5.67 -2.36
C PHE A 152 8.53 6.49 -3.27
N ARG A 153 9.83 6.16 -3.32
CA ARG A 153 10.84 6.86 -4.14
C ARG A 153 10.97 8.36 -3.85
N GLY A 154 10.79 8.77 -2.61
CA GLY A 154 10.80 10.20 -2.24
C GLY A 154 9.52 10.95 -2.61
N MET A 155 8.49 10.23 -3.08
CA MET A 155 7.16 10.78 -3.33
C MET A 155 6.21 10.31 -2.23
N GLU A 156 5.46 11.22 -1.65
CA GLU A 156 4.48 10.93 -0.61
C GLU A 156 3.20 11.74 -0.77
N ALA A 157 2.24 11.42 0.06
CA ALA A 157 0.97 12.12 0.17
C ALA A 157 0.30 12.35 -1.19
N ASN A 158 0.13 13.61 -1.61
CA ASN A 158 -0.53 13.97 -2.86
C ASN A 158 0.30 13.69 -4.14
N ARG A 159 1.58 13.29 -4.02
CA ARG A 159 2.44 12.85 -5.13
C ARG A 159 2.47 11.33 -5.31
N LEU A 160 1.83 10.59 -4.40
CA LEU A 160 1.66 9.14 -4.44
C LEU A 160 0.17 8.81 -4.42
N LEU A 161 -0.31 8.12 -5.44
CA LEU A 161 -1.73 7.81 -5.54
C LEU A 161 -2.07 6.52 -4.79
N LEU A 162 -3.05 6.60 -3.89
CA LEU A 162 -3.66 5.44 -3.25
C LEU A 162 -4.97 5.11 -3.96
N VAL A 163 -5.16 3.84 -4.34
CA VAL A 163 -6.37 3.36 -5.04
C VAL A 163 -6.92 2.15 -4.30
N VAL A 164 -8.20 2.16 -3.97
CA VAL A 164 -8.90 1.05 -3.32
C VAL A 164 -10.03 0.55 -4.21
N ASP A 165 -10.00 -0.73 -4.58
CA ASP A 165 -11.00 -1.37 -5.46
C ASP A 165 -11.27 -0.57 -6.76
N GLY A 166 -10.22 0.09 -7.29
CA GLY A 166 -10.27 0.89 -8.51
C GLY A 166 -10.64 2.37 -8.31
N ILE A 167 -10.90 2.82 -7.08
CA ILE A 167 -11.31 4.18 -6.73
C ILE A 167 -10.17 4.91 -6.04
N PRO A 168 -9.77 6.12 -6.48
CA PRO A 168 -8.74 6.91 -5.81
C PRO A 168 -9.16 7.33 -4.40
N LEU A 169 -8.24 7.20 -3.43
CA LEU A 169 -8.40 7.67 -2.05
C LEU A 169 -8.01 9.14 -1.87
N ASN A 170 -7.01 9.61 -2.63
CA ASN A 170 -6.54 10.98 -2.53
C ASN A 170 -7.71 11.94 -2.77
N ASN A 171 -7.83 12.97 -1.97
CA ASN A 171 -8.94 13.93 -2.02
C ASN A 171 -8.43 15.38 -2.11
N ALA A 172 -9.36 16.32 -2.26
CA ALA A 172 -9.10 17.74 -2.45
C ALA A 172 -8.26 18.40 -1.34
N ILE A 173 -8.24 17.84 -0.13
CA ILE A 173 -7.44 18.32 1.02
C ILE A 173 -6.30 17.37 1.38
N TYR A 174 -5.93 16.45 0.48
CA TYR A 174 -4.77 15.58 0.66
C TYR A 174 -3.51 16.41 0.65
N ARG A 175 -2.73 16.35 1.72
CA ARG A 175 -1.65 17.31 1.99
C ARG A 175 -0.35 16.87 1.37
N SER A 176 0.51 17.84 1.07
CA SER A 176 1.94 17.59 0.95
C SER A 176 2.51 17.45 2.36
N GLY A 177 3.11 16.30 2.68
CA GLY A 177 3.70 16.02 4.00
C GLY A 177 2.98 14.92 4.78
N HIS A 178 3.51 14.62 5.93
CA HIS A 178 3.43 13.37 6.68
C HIS A 178 2.10 13.01 7.37
N VAL A 179 0.97 13.48 6.95
CA VAL A 179 -0.27 13.37 7.71
C VAL A 179 -1.30 12.42 7.11
N GLN A 180 -1.11 12.01 5.86
CA GLN A 180 -2.10 11.16 5.19
C GLN A 180 -1.87 9.69 5.52
N SER A 181 -2.93 9.01 5.97
CA SER A 181 -2.84 7.66 6.48
C SER A 181 -3.38 6.62 5.48
N SER A 182 -2.59 5.60 5.20
CA SER A 182 -3.04 4.39 4.51
C SER A 182 -3.90 3.49 5.41
N ASN A 183 -3.97 3.77 6.72
CA ASN A 183 -4.68 2.96 7.70
C ASN A 183 -6.21 3.12 7.64
N VAL A 184 -6.73 3.97 6.74
CA VAL A 184 -8.17 4.04 6.41
C VAL A 184 -8.70 2.75 5.77
N VAL A 185 -7.83 1.85 5.33
CA VAL A 185 -8.18 0.49 4.89
C VAL A 185 -7.64 -0.49 5.92
N ASN A 186 -8.50 -1.35 6.49
CA ASN A 186 -8.05 -2.36 7.44
C ASN A 186 -7.26 -3.47 6.74
N SER A 187 -6.05 -3.78 7.22
CA SER A 187 -5.19 -4.81 6.63
C SER A 187 -5.84 -6.19 6.56
N PHE A 188 -6.75 -6.52 7.47
CA PHE A 188 -7.51 -7.78 7.47
C PHE A 188 -8.49 -7.90 6.30
N PHE A 189 -8.98 -6.77 5.77
CA PHE A 189 -9.89 -6.74 4.61
C PHE A 189 -9.15 -6.63 3.27
N ILE A 190 -7.82 -6.65 3.28
CA ILE A 190 -7.04 -6.60 2.05
C ILE A 190 -6.82 -8.01 1.52
N ASP A 191 -7.11 -8.20 0.23
CA ASP A 191 -6.77 -9.41 -0.51
C ASP A 191 -5.40 -9.28 -1.17
N LYS A 192 -5.12 -8.12 -1.76
CA LYS A 192 -3.87 -7.87 -2.48
C LYS A 192 -3.50 -6.40 -2.50
N ILE A 193 -2.20 -6.13 -2.38
CA ILE A 193 -1.62 -4.80 -2.67
C ILE A 193 -0.69 -4.94 -3.87
N ASN A 194 -0.79 -4.01 -4.82
CA ASN A 194 0.17 -3.87 -5.92
C ASN A 194 0.73 -2.45 -5.92
N ILE A 195 2.05 -2.33 -6.06
CA ILE A 195 2.70 -1.05 -6.31
C ILE A 195 2.94 -0.96 -7.81
N VAL A 196 2.34 0.03 -8.41
CA VAL A 196 2.31 0.23 -9.88
C VAL A 196 3.17 1.43 -10.21
N THR A 197 4.18 1.20 -11.06
CA THR A 197 5.10 2.24 -11.57
C THR A 197 5.13 2.23 -13.08
N GLY A 198 5.86 3.16 -13.65
CA GLY A 198 6.07 3.23 -15.09
C GLY A 198 4.79 3.51 -15.88
N PRO A 199 4.72 3.05 -17.12
CA PRO A 199 3.57 3.29 -18.01
C PRO A 199 2.24 2.83 -17.44
N SER A 200 2.25 1.85 -16.56
CA SER A 200 1.05 1.35 -15.89
C SER A 200 0.40 2.37 -14.95
N ALA A 201 1.17 3.32 -14.42
CA ALA A 201 0.66 4.37 -13.56
C ALA A 201 -0.16 5.42 -14.33
N THR A 202 0.07 5.58 -15.64
CA THR A 202 -0.62 6.56 -16.49
C THR A 202 -2.15 6.42 -16.47
N VAL A 203 -2.68 5.17 -16.39
CA VAL A 203 -4.14 4.96 -16.32
C VAL A 203 -4.77 5.46 -15.03
N TYR A 204 -3.98 5.58 -13.95
CA TYR A 204 -4.50 6.04 -12.67
C TYR A 204 -4.59 7.57 -12.58
N GLY A 205 -3.70 8.31 -13.25
CA GLY A 205 -3.81 9.74 -13.51
C GLY A 205 -3.20 10.64 -12.45
N ASP A 206 -3.95 11.65 -12.05
CA ASP A 206 -3.51 12.71 -11.15
C ASP A 206 -2.96 12.18 -9.82
N GLY A 207 -1.81 12.72 -9.38
CA GLY A 207 -1.10 12.28 -8.17
C GLY A 207 -0.23 11.02 -8.34
N ALA A 208 -0.28 10.30 -9.48
CA ALA A 208 0.57 9.12 -9.71
C ALA A 208 1.98 9.50 -10.20
N MET A 209 2.62 10.53 -9.60
CA MET A 209 3.94 11.03 -10.01
C MET A 209 5.06 10.02 -9.74
N GLY A 210 5.07 9.41 -8.56
CA GLY A 210 5.99 8.31 -8.20
C GLY A 210 5.44 6.93 -8.54
N GLY A 211 4.14 6.83 -8.73
CA GLY A 211 3.40 5.60 -8.95
C GLY A 211 2.08 5.55 -8.20
N ALA A 212 1.45 4.38 -8.19
CA ALA A 212 0.20 4.15 -7.46
C ALA A 212 0.31 2.91 -6.56
N ILE A 213 -0.23 2.99 -5.36
CA ILE A 213 -0.47 1.86 -4.46
C ILE A 213 -1.91 1.42 -4.65
N VAL A 214 -2.09 0.25 -5.25
CA VAL A 214 -3.40 -0.31 -5.59
C VAL A 214 -3.74 -1.40 -4.60
N ILE A 215 -4.75 -1.16 -3.80
CA ILE A 215 -5.27 -2.04 -2.76
C ILE A 215 -6.55 -2.69 -3.25
N ASN A 216 -6.56 -4.02 -3.30
CA ASN A 216 -7.75 -4.81 -3.55
C ASN A 216 -8.23 -5.38 -2.24
N THR A 217 -9.46 -5.08 -1.87
CA THR A 217 -10.06 -5.67 -0.69
C THR A 217 -10.66 -7.04 -1.00
N ILE A 218 -10.95 -7.81 0.05
CA ILE A 218 -11.49 -9.17 -0.05
C ILE A 218 -12.63 -9.29 -1.08
N ASN A 219 -12.63 -10.40 -1.79
CA ASN A 219 -13.63 -10.76 -2.79
C ASN A 219 -13.98 -12.26 -2.65
N GLU A 220 -14.83 -12.82 -3.52
CA GLU A 220 -15.19 -14.22 -3.43
C GLU A 220 -14.01 -15.19 -3.52
N ASN A 221 -12.95 -14.84 -4.23
CA ASN A 221 -11.74 -15.67 -4.37
C ASN A 221 -10.85 -15.65 -3.12
N SER A 222 -11.08 -14.70 -2.21
CA SER A 222 -10.39 -14.65 -0.92
C SER A 222 -10.84 -15.77 0.04
N PHE A 223 -11.94 -16.45 -0.30
CA PHE A 223 -12.51 -17.57 0.45
C PHE A 223 -12.29 -18.87 -0.34
N SER A 224 -11.56 -19.82 0.22
CA SER A 224 -11.26 -21.07 -0.45
C SER A 224 -12.20 -22.21 0.01
N LYS A 225 -12.12 -22.58 1.27
CA LYS A 225 -12.84 -23.71 1.87
C LYS A 225 -13.85 -23.28 2.93
N PHE A 226 -13.59 -22.14 3.57
CA PHE A 226 -14.35 -21.65 4.72
C PHE A 226 -15.03 -20.34 4.40
N ASN A 227 -16.28 -20.20 4.82
CA ASN A 227 -17.08 -19.00 4.56
C ASN A 227 -17.01 -17.97 5.68
N ASN A 228 -16.48 -18.34 6.83
CA ASN A 228 -16.34 -17.47 7.99
C ASN A 228 -14.90 -17.45 8.48
N ILE A 229 -14.37 -16.28 8.78
CA ILE A 229 -13.03 -16.09 9.36
C ILE A 229 -13.14 -15.08 10.49
N ILE A 230 -12.72 -15.49 11.69
CA ILE A 230 -12.59 -14.63 12.86
C ILE A 230 -11.12 -14.55 13.23
N GLU A 231 -10.62 -13.36 13.50
CA GLU A 231 -9.29 -13.13 14.06
C GLU A 231 -9.41 -12.31 15.36
N GLN A 232 -8.87 -12.85 16.43
CA GLN A 232 -8.61 -12.12 17.66
C GLN A 232 -7.12 -11.94 17.82
N LYS A 233 -6.66 -10.71 18.12
CA LYS A 233 -5.25 -10.38 18.27
C LYS A 233 -5.03 -9.48 19.48
N HIS A 234 -3.92 -9.73 20.22
CA HIS A 234 -3.45 -8.89 21.30
C HIS A 234 -1.98 -8.53 21.11
N GLU A 235 -1.60 -7.29 21.46
CA GLU A 235 -0.24 -6.75 21.34
C GLU A 235 0.17 -6.06 22.63
N SER A 236 1.38 -6.36 23.10
CA SER A 236 1.85 -5.89 24.42
C SER A 236 2.33 -4.43 24.43
N SER A 237 2.94 -3.93 23.33
CA SER A 237 3.58 -2.61 23.30
C SER A 237 2.59 -1.45 23.45
N SER A 238 1.35 -1.64 23.06
CA SER A 238 0.26 -0.67 23.21
C SER A 238 -0.95 -1.27 23.95
N SER A 239 -0.79 -2.43 24.60
CA SER A 239 -1.91 -3.17 25.18
C SER A 239 -3.11 -3.25 24.24
N ALA A 240 -2.82 -3.38 22.95
CA ALA A 240 -3.84 -3.36 21.91
C ALA A 240 -4.58 -4.69 21.85
N SER A 241 -5.89 -4.61 21.64
CA SER A 241 -6.74 -5.76 21.38
C SER A 241 -7.60 -5.49 20.15
N SER A 242 -7.73 -6.48 19.27
CA SER A 242 -8.59 -6.40 18.09
C SER A 242 -9.40 -7.66 17.87
N LEU A 243 -10.62 -7.48 17.40
CA LEU A 243 -11.51 -8.52 16.92
C LEU A 243 -11.92 -8.19 15.49
N LYS A 244 -11.74 -9.12 14.58
CA LYS A 244 -12.05 -8.96 13.16
C LYS A 244 -12.81 -10.18 12.66
N TYR A 245 -13.82 -9.94 11.85
CA TYR A 245 -14.69 -10.98 11.29
C TYR A 245 -14.96 -10.69 9.83
N ILE A 246 -14.92 -11.71 9.00
CA ILE A 246 -15.42 -11.69 7.63
C ILE A 246 -16.25 -12.94 7.37
N ASN A 247 -17.34 -12.78 6.61
CA ASN A 247 -18.11 -13.92 6.13
C ASN A 247 -18.50 -13.77 4.65
N LEU A 248 -18.74 -14.91 4.01
CA LEU A 248 -19.27 -15.01 2.68
C LEU A 248 -20.57 -15.81 2.74
N VAL A 249 -21.63 -15.26 2.14
CA VAL A 249 -22.93 -15.93 1.99
C VAL A 249 -23.27 -16.02 0.51
N GLU A 250 -23.52 -17.22 0.03
CA GLU A 250 -24.04 -17.45 -1.31
C GLU A 250 -25.53 -17.80 -1.26
N LYS A 251 -26.36 -17.03 -1.99
CA LYS A 251 -27.80 -17.31 -2.13
C LYS A 251 -28.21 -17.11 -3.58
N GLY A 252 -28.38 -18.22 -4.30
CA GLY A 252 -28.73 -18.20 -5.70
C GLY A 252 -27.69 -17.49 -6.56
N ARG A 253 -28.04 -16.35 -7.14
CA ARG A 253 -27.13 -15.52 -7.96
C ARG A 253 -26.37 -14.47 -7.16
N PHE A 254 -26.64 -14.33 -5.88
CA PHE A 254 -26.00 -13.33 -5.04
C PHE A 254 -24.86 -13.95 -4.24
N ILE A 255 -23.75 -13.22 -4.16
CA ILE A 255 -22.67 -13.44 -3.20
C ILE A 255 -22.61 -12.20 -2.34
N ILE A 256 -22.69 -12.36 -1.04
CA ILE A 256 -22.61 -11.27 -0.07
C ILE A 256 -21.39 -11.54 0.81
N ILE A 257 -20.51 -10.57 0.88
CA ILE A 257 -19.35 -10.57 1.78
C ILE A 257 -19.56 -9.46 2.79
N ASN A 258 -19.49 -9.79 4.07
CA ASN A 258 -19.53 -8.81 5.15
C ASN A 258 -18.23 -8.90 5.95
N GLY A 259 -17.71 -7.77 6.37
CA GLY A 259 -16.56 -7.68 7.26
C GLY A 259 -16.77 -6.63 8.33
N PHE A 260 -16.32 -6.94 9.52
CA PHE A 260 -16.33 -6.06 10.68
C PHE A 260 -15.00 -6.15 11.40
N GLY A 261 -14.48 -5.01 11.85
CA GLY A 261 -13.25 -4.93 12.64
C GLY A 261 -13.37 -3.87 13.72
N ILE A 262 -12.94 -4.21 14.92
CA ILE A 262 -12.77 -3.28 16.02
C ILE A 262 -11.38 -3.44 16.62
N GLU A 263 -10.75 -2.33 16.94
CA GLU A 263 -9.43 -2.29 17.53
C GLU A 263 -9.38 -1.20 18.61
N LYS A 264 -8.84 -1.54 19.77
CA LYS A 264 -8.58 -0.63 20.88
C LYS A 264 -7.09 -0.66 21.19
N ASN A 265 -6.44 0.48 21.13
CA ASN A 265 -5.03 0.68 21.46
C ASN A 265 -4.91 1.53 22.71
N GLY A 266 -4.07 1.10 23.65
CA GLY A 266 -3.58 1.92 24.74
C GLY A 266 -2.41 2.79 24.31
N ASN A 267 -1.75 3.43 25.27
CA ASN A 267 -0.56 4.21 25.00
C ASN A 267 0.59 3.36 24.46
N LEU A 268 1.35 3.91 23.53
CA LEU A 268 2.45 3.21 22.87
C LEU A 268 3.72 3.25 23.71
N ARG A 269 4.30 2.09 23.98
CA ARG A 269 5.60 1.93 24.64
C ARG A 269 6.71 1.88 23.60
N MET A 270 7.66 2.81 23.71
CA MET A 270 8.89 2.84 22.90
C MET A 270 9.94 1.88 23.50
N GLY A 271 10.99 1.57 22.71
CA GLY A 271 12.09 0.71 23.16
C GLY A 271 12.90 1.32 24.29
N LYS A 272 13.51 0.46 25.11
CA LYS A 272 14.34 0.89 26.25
C LYS A 272 15.79 1.15 25.86
N ASN A 273 16.31 0.39 24.88
CA ASN A 273 17.73 0.37 24.56
C ASN A 273 18.07 1.47 23.55
N ARG A 274 18.88 2.43 23.99
CA ARG A 274 19.32 3.60 23.22
C ARG A 274 20.62 3.28 22.47
N PHE A 275 20.62 2.30 21.55
CA PHE A 275 21.81 1.92 20.78
C PHE A 275 22.38 3.05 19.92
N HIS A 276 21.58 4.06 19.63
CA HIS A 276 22.00 5.27 18.91
C HIS A 276 22.87 6.22 19.74
N GLY A 277 22.97 6.04 21.07
CA GLY A 277 23.84 6.81 21.97
C GLY A 277 23.27 8.14 22.47
N TYR A 278 22.13 8.59 21.98
CA TYR A 278 21.46 9.82 22.44
C TYR A 278 20.51 9.51 23.59
N LYS A 279 20.37 10.43 24.56
CA LYS A 279 19.40 10.30 25.63
C LYS A 279 17.99 10.20 25.07
N ASP A 280 17.65 11.11 24.18
CA ASP A 280 16.36 11.21 23.53
C ASP A 280 16.53 11.39 22.01
N TRP A 281 15.45 11.17 21.28
CA TRP A 281 15.36 11.36 19.86
C TRP A 281 14.41 12.51 19.59
N GLY A 282 14.95 13.68 19.26
CA GLY A 282 14.22 14.95 19.20
C GLY A 282 14.24 15.70 20.51
N ASN A 283 13.22 16.53 20.75
CA ASN A 283 13.05 17.21 22.02
C ASN A 283 12.81 16.20 23.15
N GLU A 284 13.25 16.52 24.37
CA GLU A 284 12.99 15.67 25.54
C GLU A 284 11.48 15.50 25.72
N PRO A 285 10.96 14.28 25.65
CA PRO A 285 9.52 14.07 25.76
C PRO A 285 9.09 14.22 27.22
N ILE A 286 8.24 15.20 27.50
CA ILE A 286 7.68 15.47 28.83
C ILE A 286 6.39 14.69 29.09
N ILE A 287 5.70 14.21 28.03
CA ILE A 287 4.49 13.42 28.13
C ILE A 287 4.81 11.95 28.03
N THR A 288 5.64 11.47 28.96
CA THR A 288 6.01 10.05 29.07
C THR A 288 5.90 9.56 30.51
N ASP A 289 5.64 8.27 30.67
CA ASP A 289 5.82 7.54 31.91
C ASP A 289 6.81 6.39 31.63
N GLY A 290 8.07 6.60 32.01
CA GLY A 290 9.18 5.75 31.62
C GLY A 290 9.32 5.67 30.10
N ASN A 291 8.97 4.52 29.50
CA ASN A 291 8.98 4.32 28.05
C ASN A 291 7.57 4.37 27.41
N GLU A 292 6.54 4.73 28.17
CA GLU A 292 5.19 4.88 27.67
C GLU A 292 4.96 6.31 27.18
N GLN A 293 4.59 6.46 25.91
CA GLN A 293 4.23 7.74 25.30
C GLN A 293 2.77 8.00 25.61
N LEU A 294 2.49 8.88 26.60
CA LEU A 294 1.15 9.14 27.09
C LEU A 294 0.27 9.85 26.04
N LYS A 295 -1.04 9.67 26.14
CA LYS A 295 -2.06 10.23 25.22
C LYS A 295 -1.96 9.73 23.77
N THR A 296 -1.26 8.62 23.51
CA THR A 296 -1.18 8.01 22.18
C THR A 296 -2.23 6.91 21.95
N ALA A 297 -3.10 6.68 22.92
CA ALA A 297 -4.19 5.70 22.84
C ALA A 297 -5.27 6.12 21.81
N TYR A 298 -5.84 5.15 21.10
CA TYR A 298 -6.95 5.35 20.15
C TYR A 298 -7.77 4.09 19.96
N SER A 299 -8.95 4.23 19.35
CA SER A 299 -9.79 3.13 18.91
C SER A 299 -10.10 3.26 17.43
N LYS A 300 -10.28 2.12 16.75
CA LYS A 300 -10.60 2.05 15.33
C LYS A 300 -11.73 1.06 15.10
N TYR A 301 -12.60 1.35 14.15
CA TYR A 301 -13.68 0.47 13.71
C TYR A 301 -13.83 0.54 12.19
N ASP A 302 -14.03 -0.62 11.59
CA ASP A 302 -14.09 -0.77 10.14
C ASP A 302 -15.25 -1.71 9.76
N VAL A 303 -15.96 -1.37 8.70
CA VAL A 303 -17.00 -2.20 8.11
C VAL A 303 -16.77 -2.29 6.60
N ILE A 304 -16.91 -3.48 6.05
CA ILE A 304 -16.96 -3.70 4.61
C ILE A 304 -18.13 -4.61 4.27
N GLN A 305 -18.89 -4.23 3.25
CA GLN A 305 -19.93 -5.09 2.65
C GLN A 305 -19.80 -5.07 1.14
N LYS A 306 -19.75 -6.25 0.54
CA LYS A 306 -19.79 -6.40 -0.91
C LYS A 306 -20.93 -7.31 -1.31
N VAL A 307 -21.74 -6.87 -2.26
CA VAL A 307 -22.82 -7.64 -2.84
C VAL A 307 -22.54 -7.84 -4.33
N TYR A 308 -22.39 -9.08 -4.75
CA TYR A 308 -22.18 -9.44 -6.15
C TYR A 308 -23.42 -10.11 -6.71
N LEU A 309 -23.83 -9.70 -7.89
CA LEU A 309 -24.78 -10.43 -8.71
C LEU A 309 -24.00 -11.22 -9.78
N LYS A 310 -24.01 -12.55 -9.63
CA LYS A 310 -23.33 -13.45 -10.58
C LYS A 310 -23.93 -13.31 -11.98
N ASN A 311 -23.07 -13.43 -12.95
CA ASN A 311 -23.25 -13.36 -14.39
C ASN A 311 -24.70 -13.56 -14.90
N TYR A 312 -25.35 -12.47 -15.21
CA TYR A 312 -26.60 -12.46 -15.95
C TYR A 312 -26.36 -11.94 -17.37
N LYS A 313 -26.53 -12.81 -18.40
CA LYS A 313 -26.30 -12.45 -19.81
C LYS A 313 -24.93 -11.75 -20.06
N LYS A 314 -23.83 -12.32 -19.54
CA LYS A 314 -22.47 -11.78 -19.64
C LYS A 314 -22.25 -10.44 -18.90
N THR A 315 -23.16 -10.06 -18.03
CA THR A 315 -23.06 -8.85 -17.18
C THR A 315 -22.94 -9.28 -15.72
N SER A 316 -22.04 -8.68 -14.99
CA SER A 316 -21.93 -8.81 -13.53
C SER A 316 -22.04 -7.45 -12.87
N LEU A 317 -22.65 -7.41 -11.71
CA LEU A 317 -22.82 -6.21 -10.89
C LEU A 317 -22.15 -6.43 -9.54
N SER A 318 -21.52 -5.42 -9.01
CA SER A 318 -21.05 -5.43 -7.61
C SER A 318 -21.31 -4.09 -6.94
N LEU A 319 -21.91 -4.15 -5.76
CA LEU A 319 -22.03 -3.03 -4.84
C LEU A 319 -21.01 -3.23 -3.74
N ASN A 320 -20.21 -2.20 -3.44
CA ASN A 320 -19.19 -2.23 -2.41
C ASN A 320 -19.39 -1.02 -1.49
N THR A 321 -19.57 -1.29 -0.21
CA THR A 321 -19.75 -0.29 0.85
C THR A 321 -18.64 -0.48 1.87
N GLN A 322 -17.92 0.59 2.20
CA GLN A 322 -16.85 0.60 3.18
C GLN A 322 -17.00 1.77 4.12
N PHE A 323 -16.78 1.52 5.40
CA PHE A 323 -16.72 2.53 6.44
C PHE A 323 -15.49 2.29 7.31
N SER A 324 -14.76 3.34 7.63
CA SER A 324 -13.62 3.31 8.55
C SER A 324 -13.66 4.54 9.44
N GLY A 325 -13.57 4.33 10.75
CA GLY A 325 -13.53 5.39 11.75
C GLY A 325 -12.40 5.21 12.73
N ILE A 326 -11.74 6.31 13.05
CA ILE A 326 -10.70 6.41 14.09
C ILE A 326 -11.15 7.47 15.10
N SER A 327 -11.06 7.15 16.40
CA SER A 327 -11.31 8.09 17.48
C SER A 327 -10.30 9.25 17.47
N LYS A 328 -10.43 10.18 18.39
CA LYS A 328 -9.42 11.22 18.59
C LYS A 328 -8.03 10.61 18.80
N ILE A 329 -7.00 11.22 18.18
CA ILE A 329 -5.59 10.85 18.29
C ILE A 329 -4.79 12.10 18.62
N SER A 330 -4.13 12.11 19.78
CA SER A 330 -3.32 13.25 20.18
C SER A 330 -2.04 13.36 19.37
N ARG A 331 -1.62 14.60 19.14
CA ARG A 331 -0.32 14.94 18.55
C ARG A 331 0.73 14.91 19.65
N PHE A 332 1.29 13.72 19.90
CA PHE A 332 2.31 13.50 20.93
C PHE A 332 3.51 14.44 20.76
N ASP A 333 3.99 14.64 19.53
CA ASP A 333 5.04 15.55 19.18
C ASP A 333 4.75 16.99 19.67
N ARG A 334 3.55 17.50 19.42
CA ARG A 334 3.14 18.87 19.77
C ARG A 334 2.83 19.05 21.25
N LEU A 335 2.38 18.01 21.91
CA LEU A 335 2.15 18.03 23.34
C LEU A 335 3.44 18.07 24.16
N ASN A 336 4.57 17.81 23.53
CA ASN A 336 5.93 17.96 24.10
C ASN A 336 6.56 19.34 23.78
N ASP A 337 5.89 20.19 22.99
CA ASP A 337 6.37 21.57 22.74
C ASP A 337 6.37 22.37 24.05
N ILE A 338 7.49 23.04 24.34
CA ILE A 338 7.68 23.92 25.52
C ILE A 338 7.72 25.37 25.05
N GLN A 339 7.07 26.25 25.79
CA GLN A 339 7.15 27.69 25.65
C GLN A 339 7.30 28.30 27.06
N ASP A 340 8.31 29.16 27.25
CA ASP A 340 8.59 29.84 28.53
C ASP A 340 8.77 28.86 29.72
N GLY A 341 9.33 27.68 29.47
CA GLY A 341 9.58 26.63 30.48
C GLY A 341 8.38 25.76 30.83
N GLU A 342 7.20 26.04 30.28
CA GLU A 342 5.99 25.27 30.47
C GLU A 342 5.51 24.62 29.18
N ARG A 343 4.59 23.64 29.27
CA ARG A 343 3.98 23.03 28.09
C ARG A 343 3.20 24.08 27.31
N LYS A 344 3.47 24.17 26.02
CA LYS A 344 2.79 25.09 25.12
C LYS A 344 1.30 24.76 24.94
N TYR A 345 0.96 23.47 24.88
CA TYR A 345 -0.40 22.99 24.61
C TYR A 345 -0.95 22.16 25.75
N GLN A 346 -2.16 22.51 26.23
CA GLN A 346 -2.97 21.69 27.11
C GLN A 346 -3.54 20.49 26.36
N SER A 347 -4.00 20.72 25.13
CA SER A 347 -4.51 19.69 24.24
C SER A 347 -4.23 20.00 22.78
N TRP A 348 -3.80 18.99 22.03
CA TRP A 348 -3.78 19.01 20.58
C TRP A 348 -4.05 17.60 20.06
N TYR A 349 -5.11 17.42 19.24
CA TYR A 349 -5.46 16.15 18.67
C TYR A 349 -6.19 16.28 17.32
N TYR A 350 -6.15 15.20 16.55
CA TYR A 350 -6.97 15.00 15.37
C TYR A 350 -8.14 14.09 15.68
N GLY A 351 -9.23 14.24 14.97
CA GLY A 351 -10.35 13.34 14.98
C GLY A 351 -11.46 13.65 15.99
N PRO A 352 -12.56 12.90 15.90
CA PRO A 352 -12.68 11.67 15.08
C PRO A 352 -12.40 11.91 13.60
N GLN A 353 -11.83 10.89 12.93
CA GLN A 353 -11.69 10.86 11.48
C GLN A 353 -12.53 9.71 10.93
N GLU A 354 -13.38 10.00 9.95
CA GLU A 354 -14.32 9.03 9.40
C GLU A 354 -14.28 9.07 7.88
N LYS A 355 -14.36 7.89 7.29
CA LYS A 355 -14.49 7.73 5.86
C LYS A 355 -15.61 6.75 5.56
N PHE A 356 -16.55 7.18 4.74
CA PHE A 356 -17.53 6.31 4.09
C PHE A 356 -17.28 6.26 2.59
N SER A 357 -17.48 5.11 1.99
CA SER A 357 -17.34 4.93 0.54
C SER A 357 -18.35 3.90 0.05
N GLN A 358 -19.09 4.24 -0.99
CA GLN A 358 -19.98 3.31 -1.69
C GLN A 358 -19.72 3.35 -3.18
N SER A 359 -19.67 2.19 -3.83
CA SER A 359 -19.48 2.11 -5.27
C SER A 359 -20.32 1.01 -5.90
N LEU A 360 -20.82 1.28 -7.09
CA LEU A 360 -21.47 0.32 -7.98
C LEU A 360 -20.55 0.08 -9.18
N LYS A 361 -20.22 -1.19 -9.42
CA LYS A 361 -19.44 -1.61 -10.58
C LYS A 361 -20.26 -2.53 -11.47
N ILE A 362 -20.25 -2.22 -12.75
CA ILE A 362 -20.90 -2.98 -13.80
C ILE A 362 -19.80 -3.49 -14.74
N ASN A 363 -19.70 -4.81 -14.91
CA ASN A 363 -18.81 -5.41 -15.90
C ASN A 363 -19.62 -6.15 -16.94
N LYS A 364 -19.35 -5.88 -18.21
CA LYS A 364 -20.01 -6.51 -19.34
C LYS A 364 -18.98 -7.12 -20.28
N LYS A 365 -19.05 -8.43 -20.49
CA LYS A 365 -18.29 -9.10 -21.56
C LYS A 365 -19.07 -9.01 -22.86
N ALA A 366 -18.39 -8.59 -23.90
CA ALA A 366 -18.94 -8.46 -25.24
C ALA A 366 -17.90 -8.96 -26.26
N ASN A 367 -18.27 -9.01 -27.50
CA ASN A 367 -17.35 -9.35 -28.59
C ASN A 367 -17.68 -8.43 -29.77
N PHE A 368 -17.35 -7.12 -29.57
CA PHE A 368 -17.47 -6.12 -30.63
C PHE A 368 -16.08 -5.79 -31.20
N ILE A 369 -16.07 -5.14 -32.35
CA ILE A 369 -14.82 -4.74 -33.02
C ILE A 369 -13.92 -3.93 -32.09
N ILE A 370 -14.50 -3.05 -31.27
CA ILE A 370 -13.77 -2.11 -30.41
C ILE A 370 -13.67 -2.56 -28.95
N LEU A 371 -14.44 -3.54 -28.47
CA LEU A 371 -14.43 -3.94 -27.07
C LEU A 371 -14.71 -5.45 -26.86
N ASP A 372 -13.99 -6.06 -25.94
CA ASP A 372 -14.23 -7.40 -25.42
C ASP A 372 -14.78 -7.34 -23.99
N GLU A 373 -14.42 -6.31 -23.24
CA GLU A 373 -14.89 -6.11 -21.88
C GLU A 373 -15.07 -4.61 -21.61
N LEU A 374 -16.22 -4.26 -21.03
CA LEU A 374 -16.54 -2.91 -20.55
C LEU A 374 -16.74 -2.97 -19.03
N SER A 375 -16.13 -2.06 -18.30
CA SER A 375 -16.41 -1.81 -16.91
C SER A 375 -16.80 -0.37 -16.65
N ILE A 376 -17.84 -0.19 -15.87
CA ILE A 376 -18.27 1.12 -15.41
C ILE A 376 -18.28 1.10 -13.89
N ILE A 377 -17.68 2.09 -13.26
CA ILE A 377 -17.69 2.30 -11.81
C ILE A 377 -18.29 3.68 -11.55
N GLY A 378 -19.35 3.73 -10.74
CA GLY A 378 -19.82 4.94 -10.09
C GLY A 378 -19.52 4.87 -8.61
N SER A 379 -18.98 5.91 -7.99
CA SER A 379 -18.72 5.95 -6.55
C SER A 379 -19.11 7.25 -5.90
N TRP A 380 -19.42 7.15 -4.62
CA TRP A 380 -19.63 8.26 -3.71
C TRP A 380 -18.82 8.02 -2.43
N GLN A 381 -18.09 9.05 -1.97
CA GLN A 381 -17.29 8.99 -0.77
C GLN A 381 -17.52 10.26 0.07
N THR A 382 -17.50 10.09 1.41
CA THR A 382 -17.40 11.19 2.37
C THR A 382 -16.18 11.00 3.24
N VAL A 383 -15.47 12.08 3.52
CA VAL A 383 -14.32 12.11 4.42
C VAL A 383 -14.53 13.25 5.40
N ASN A 384 -14.57 12.91 6.70
CA ASN A 384 -14.66 13.87 7.80
C ASN A 384 -13.36 13.87 8.57
N GLU A 385 -12.74 15.05 8.67
CA GLU A 385 -11.55 15.27 9.49
C GLU A 385 -11.79 16.43 10.46
N SER A 386 -11.18 16.37 11.66
CA SER A 386 -11.22 17.50 12.58
C SER A 386 -9.87 17.68 13.27
N ARG A 387 -9.63 18.92 13.74
CA ARG A 387 -8.44 19.32 14.49
C ARG A 387 -8.81 20.19 15.64
N HIS A 388 -8.25 19.88 16.79
CA HIS A 388 -8.56 20.54 18.04
C HIS A 388 -7.25 20.90 18.73
N LYS A 389 -7.05 22.20 19.06
CA LYS A 389 -5.89 22.66 19.82
C LYS A 389 -6.30 23.68 20.88
N GLN A 390 -5.62 23.62 22.02
CA GLN A 390 -5.74 24.59 23.10
C GLN A 390 -4.34 24.86 23.67
N LYS A 391 -3.91 26.13 23.69
CA LYS A 391 -2.68 26.52 24.36
C LYS A 391 -2.84 26.37 25.89
N ALA A 392 -1.76 26.17 26.63
CA ALA A 392 -1.84 25.93 28.08
C ALA A 392 -2.47 27.10 28.86
N ASN A 393 -2.19 28.34 28.42
CA ASN A 393 -2.66 29.58 29.07
C ASN A 393 -3.86 30.22 28.35
N ASP A 394 -4.55 29.46 27.48
CA ASP A 394 -5.68 29.93 26.70
C ASP A 394 -6.97 29.24 27.20
N GLU A 395 -8.00 30.04 27.56
CA GLU A 395 -9.31 29.52 27.91
C GLU A 395 -10.06 28.98 26.68
N LEU A 396 -9.67 29.43 25.48
CA LEU A 396 -10.32 29.10 24.23
C LEU A 396 -9.66 27.92 23.53
N LYS A 397 -10.48 26.97 23.14
CA LYS A 397 -10.10 25.82 22.36
C LYS A 397 -10.46 26.02 20.89
N SER A 398 -9.47 25.99 20.01
CA SER A 398 -9.67 26.05 18.56
C SER A 398 -10.15 24.69 18.02
N ASN A 399 -11.30 24.67 17.37
CA ASN A 399 -11.89 23.51 16.72
C ASN A 399 -12.01 23.80 15.22
N ARG A 400 -11.51 22.89 14.36
CA ARG A 400 -11.61 22.99 12.91
C ARG A 400 -12.13 21.68 12.35
N TYR A 401 -13.10 21.76 11.44
CA TYR A 401 -13.77 20.62 10.85
C TYR A 401 -13.72 20.72 9.33
N GLU A 402 -13.35 19.65 8.67
CA GLU A 402 -13.32 19.53 7.22
C GLU A 402 -14.18 18.34 6.78
N GLU A 403 -15.09 18.60 5.85
CA GLU A 403 -15.91 17.61 5.19
C GLU A 403 -15.58 17.62 3.69
N VAL A 404 -15.29 16.44 3.12
CA VAL A 404 -15.04 16.27 1.69
C VAL A 404 -16.05 15.30 1.13
N LEU A 405 -16.83 15.74 0.16
CA LEU A 405 -17.77 14.93 -0.61
C LEU A 405 -17.18 14.66 -1.99
N ILE A 406 -17.13 13.39 -2.42
CA ILE A 406 -16.46 12.97 -3.66
C ILE A 406 -17.40 12.10 -4.48
N PHE A 407 -17.48 12.38 -5.78
CA PHE A 407 -18.16 11.55 -6.79
C PHE A 407 -17.17 11.16 -7.87
N ASP A 408 -17.12 9.86 -8.20
CA ASP A 408 -16.31 9.33 -9.29
C ASP A 408 -17.20 8.58 -10.29
N ALA A 409 -16.93 8.77 -11.57
CA ALA A 409 -17.46 7.98 -12.67
C ALA A 409 -16.29 7.54 -13.57
N ILE A 410 -16.11 6.23 -13.72
CA ILE A 410 -14.97 5.66 -14.44
C ILE A 410 -15.51 4.62 -15.41
N ALA A 411 -15.09 4.70 -16.68
CA ALA A 411 -15.39 3.69 -17.68
C ALA A 411 -14.08 3.18 -18.31
N ASP A 412 -13.88 1.87 -18.25
CA ASP A 412 -12.72 1.17 -18.80
C ASP A 412 -13.15 0.17 -19.86
N VAL A 413 -12.45 0.13 -20.97
CA VAL A 413 -12.67 -0.78 -22.07
C VAL A 413 -11.41 -1.59 -22.35
N LYS A 414 -11.57 -2.90 -22.55
CA LYS A 414 -10.49 -3.79 -22.98
C LYS A 414 -10.81 -4.37 -24.34
N LYS A 415 -9.79 -4.42 -25.19
CA LYS A 415 -9.80 -5.12 -26.46
C LYS A 415 -8.53 -5.93 -26.64
N GLU A 416 -8.66 -7.19 -26.97
CA GLU A 416 -7.53 -8.08 -27.26
C GLU A 416 -7.54 -8.49 -28.72
N PHE A 417 -6.44 -8.19 -29.41
CA PHE A 417 -6.12 -8.72 -30.73
C PHE A 417 -4.97 -9.75 -30.59
N LYS A 418 -4.68 -10.50 -31.61
CA LYS A 418 -3.65 -11.56 -31.60
C LYS A 418 -2.28 -11.08 -31.08
N LYS A 419 -1.85 -9.86 -31.43
CA LYS A 419 -0.55 -9.28 -31.04
C LYS A 419 -0.65 -8.02 -30.21
N ILE A 420 -1.85 -7.46 -30.04
CA ILE A 420 -2.07 -6.16 -29.42
C ILE A 420 -3.15 -6.30 -28.35
N LYS A 421 -2.86 -5.78 -27.17
CA LYS A 421 -3.88 -5.58 -26.14
C LYS A 421 -4.07 -4.09 -25.93
N LEU A 422 -5.31 -3.63 -25.99
CA LEU A 422 -5.69 -2.24 -25.76
C LEU A 422 -6.49 -2.14 -24.46
N ASN A 423 -6.22 -1.08 -23.71
CA ASN A 423 -7.00 -0.67 -22.56
C ASN A 423 -7.19 0.84 -22.66
N TYR A 424 -8.44 1.31 -22.74
CA TYR A 424 -8.74 2.73 -22.87
C TYR A 424 -10.00 3.08 -22.09
N GLY A 425 -10.13 4.32 -21.72
CA GLY A 425 -11.24 4.72 -20.88
C GLY A 425 -11.34 6.20 -20.62
N LEU A 426 -12.29 6.53 -19.79
CA LEU A 426 -12.52 7.88 -19.29
C LEU A 426 -12.74 7.85 -17.78
N SER A 427 -12.39 8.94 -17.11
CA SER A 427 -12.73 9.15 -15.71
C SER A 427 -13.15 10.59 -15.47
N ILE A 428 -14.17 10.74 -14.63
CA ILE A 428 -14.68 12.04 -14.16
C ILE A 428 -14.68 11.96 -12.64
N ARG A 429 -14.22 13.01 -12.00
CA ARG A 429 -14.21 13.17 -10.54
C ARG A 429 -14.67 14.57 -10.17
N LYS A 430 -15.60 14.67 -9.23
CA LYS A 430 -16.06 15.93 -8.65
C LYS A 430 -15.92 15.86 -7.15
N GLN A 431 -15.37 16.94 -6.55
CA GLN A 431 -15.11 17.02 -5.13
C GLN A 431 -15.60 18.35 -4.57
N HIS A 432 -16.24 18.31 -3.41
CA HIS A 432 -16.63 19.49 -2.65
C HIS A 432 -15.96 19.46 -1.29
N VAL A 433 -15.45 20.59 -0.85
CA VAL A 433 -14.85 20.77 0.48
C VAL A 433 -15.64 21.84 1.23
N LYS A 434 -16.05 21.48 2.44
CA LYS A 434 -16.61 22.41 3.42
C LYS A 434 -15.65 22.46 4.59
N SER A 435 -15.25 23.68 5.00
CA SER A 435 -14.39 23.91 6.16
C SER A 435 -15.10 24.86 7.12
N THR A 436 -15.15 24.48 8.39
CA THR A 436 -15.74 25.31 9.46
C THR A 436 -14.79 25.36 10.66
N ALA A 437 -14.86 26.44 11.44
CA ALA A 437 -14.02 26.57 12.62
C ALA A 437 -14.73 27.38 13.71
N THR A 438 -14.49 27.01 14.96
CA THR A 438 -14.94 27.75 16.17
C THR A 438 -13.81 27.83 17.19
N LEU A 439 -13.87 28.85 18.03
CA LEU A 439 -13.19 28.90 19.33
C LEU A 439 -14.24 28.64 20.41
N SER A 440 -14.05 27.61 21.24
CA SER A 440 -15.01 27.25 22.30
C SER A 440 -14.38 27.46 23.66
N ASN A 441 -15.11 28.13 24.57
CA ASN A 441 -14.71 28.24 25.97
C ASN A 441 -15.16 27.03 26.80
N SER A 442 -14.84 27.02 28.10
CA SER A 442 -15.22 25.94 29.02
C SER A 442 -16.72 25.84 29.28
N LEU A 443 -17.49 26.87 28.98
CA LEU A 443 -18.96 26.92 29.12
C LEU A 443 -19.67 26.37 27.87
N GLY A 444 -18.93 26.07 26.79
CA GLY A 444 -19.48 25.59 25.53
C GLY A 444 -19.97 26.69 24.60
N GLU A 445 -19.62 27.96 24.88
CA GLU A 445 -19.91 29.06 23.97
C GLU A 445 -18.90 29.09 22.82
N ASP A 446 -19.41 29.26 21.60
CA ASP A 446 -18.61 29.27 20.37
C ASP A 446 -18.40 30.70 19.85
N PHE A 447 -17.16 31.01 19.53
CA PHE A 447 -16.74 32.28 18.94
C PHE A 447 -16.16 32.02 17.55
N PHE A 448 -16.04 33.07 16.75
CA PHE A 448 -15.47 33.01 15.42
C PHE A 448 -13.99 32.55 15.44
N ASN A 449 -13.63 31.70 14.47
CA ASN A 449 -12.26 31.23 14.23
C ASN A 449 -11.96 31.13 12.75
N THR A 450 -10.72 31.31 12.36
CA THR A 450 -10.28 31.11 10.97
C THR A 450 -10.30 29.64 10.58
N THR A 451 -10.97 29.35 9.49
CA THR A 451 -10.97 28.01 8.90
C THR A 451 -9.59 27.66 8.34
N ARG A 452 -9.32 26.38 8.16
CA ARG A 452 -8.07 25.94 7.50
C ARG A 452 -8.12 26.10 5.99
N TYR A 453 -9.27 25.87 5.39
CA TYR A 453 -9.54 25.99 3.96
C TYR A 453 -10.62 27.03 3.73
N PRO A 454 -10.83 27.48 2.48
CA PRO A 454 -11.79 28.55 2.18
C PRO A 454 -13.17 28.29 2.79
N ASP A 455 -13.66 29.23 3.57
CA ASP A 455 -14.91 29.14 4.36
C ASP A 455 -16.19 29.29 3.51
N GLY A 456 -16.06 29.86 2.29
CA GLY A 456 -17.11 29.90 1.29
C GLY A 456 -17.27 28.59 0.51
N GLY A 457 -16.47 27.56 0.86
CA GLY A 457 -16.45 26.27 0.20
C GLY A 457 -15.49 26.19 -0.98
N SER A 458 -15.19 24.98 -1.38
CA SER A 458 -14.29 24.74 -2.53
C SER A 458 -14.79 23.57 -3.37
N GLU A 459 -14.51 23.60 -4.66
CA GLU A 459 -14.87 22.58 -5.62
C GLU A 459 -13.68 22.24 -6.51
N ILE A 460 -13.48 20.94 -6.79
CA ILE A 460 -12.56 20.45 -7.82
C ILE A 460 -13.35 19.57 -8.79
N PHE A 461 -13.14 19.80 -10.08
CA PHE A 461 -13.64 18.95 -11.15
C PHE A 461 -12.48 18.47 -12.01
N ASP A 462 -12.36 17.15 -12.16
CA ASP A 462 -11.36 16.49 -13.00
C ASP A 462 -12.04 15.62 -14.05
N ALA A 463 -11.63 15.75 -15.31
CA ALA A 463 -12.05 14.87 -16.38
C ALA A 463 -10.83 14.38 -17.18
N SER A 464 -10.84 13.13 -17.61
CA SER A 464 -9.73 12.62 -18.41
C SER A 464 -10.12 11.48 -19.32
N ILE A 465 -9.38 11.37 -20.43
CA ILE A 465 -9.37 10.23 -21.32
C ILE A 465 -7.97 9.61 -21.33
N TYR A 466 -7.89 8.29 -21.48
CA TYR A 466 -6.62 7.59 -21.53
C TYR A 466 -6.69 6.35 -22.42
N ALA A 467 -5.53 5.96 -22.94
CA ALA A 467 -5.36 4.74 -23.69
C ALA A 467 -4.00 4.12 -23.42
N GLN A 468 -3.96 2.81 -23.36
CA GLN A 468 -2.73 2.02 -23.28
C GLN A 468 -2.75 0.91 -24.32
N ALA A 469 -1.61 0.66 -24.94
CA ALA A 469 -1.42 -0.42 -25.89
C ALA A 469 -0.21 -1.27 -25.49
N LYS A 470 -0.38 -2.58 -25.48
CA LYS A 470 0.69 -3.58 -25.34
C LYS A 470 0.85 -4.31 -26.65
N PHE A 471 2.05 -4.27 -27.22
CA PHE A 471 2.43 -4.97 -28.43
C PHE A 471 3.34 -6.14 -28.04
N ASN A 472 2.98 -7.35 -28.44
CA ASN A 472 3.87 -8.50 -28.34
C ASN A 472 4.79 -8.53 -29.56
N LEU A 473 6.08 -8.26 -29.35
CA LEU A 473 7.12 -8.28 -30.36
C LEU A 473 7.69 -9.68 -30.56
N HIS A 474 8.48 -9.87 -31.60
CA HIS A 474 9.20 -11.13 -31.82
C HIS A 474 10.26 -11.39 -30.70
N LYS A 475 10.63 -12.65 -30.51
CA LYS A 475 11.69 -13.10 -29.59
C LYS A 475 11.48 -12.68 -28.11
N GLY A 476 10.23 -12.66 -27.65
CA GLY A 476 9.92 -12.39 -26.23
C GLY A 476 10.03 -10.91 -25.83
N GLY A 477 10.07 -10.00 -26.82
CA GLY A 477 9.96 -8.57 -26.58
C GLY A 477 8.51 -8.10 -26.39
N THR A 478 8.31 -7.06 -25.63
CA THR A 478 7.03 -6.35 -25.51
C THR A 478 7.27 -4.84 -25.51
N LEU A 479 6.40 -4.12 -26.20
CA LEU A 479 6.34 -2.67 -26.20
C LEU A 479 5.03 -2.22 -25.55
N PHE A 480 5.11 -1.27 -24.64
CA PHE A 480 3.95 -0.62 -24.02
C PHE A 480 3.97 0.86 -24.34
N LEU A 481 2.82 1.38 -24.74
CA LEU A 481 2.57 2.79 -24.95
C LEU A 481 1.37 3.19 -24.09
N GLY A 482 1.40 4.39 -23.55
CA GLY A 482 0.29 4.93 -22.78
C GLY A 482 0.19 6.43 -22.93
N GLU A 483 -1.02 6.94 -23.11
CA GLU A 483 -1.34 8.34 -23.20
C GLU A 483 -2.53 8.66 -22.29
N ARG A 484 -2.49 9.83 -21.66
CA ARG A 484 -3.61 10.38 -20.90
C ARG A 484 -3.69 11.89 -21.08
N TYR A 485 -4.89 12.37 -21.36
CA TYR A 485 -5.21 13.78 -21.34
C TYR A 485 -6.15 14.08 -20.19
N ASN A 486 -5.80 15.05 -19.36
CA ASN A 486 -6.56 15.48 -18.19
C ASN A 486 -6.89 16.96 -18.26
N ILE A 487 -8.10 17.31 -17.86
CA ILE A 487 -8.57 18.69 -17.62
C ILE A 487 -9.00 18.73 -16.16
N SER A 488 -8.55 19.75 -15.43
CA SER A 488 -8.91 20.01 -14.03
C SER A 488 -9.31 21.46 -13.85
N SER A 489 -10.41 21.70 -13.16
CA SER A 489 -10.80 23.03 -12.68
C SER A 489 -10.96 23.02 -11.16
N LEU A 490 -10.50 24.09 -10.53
CA LEU A 490 -10.60 24.30 -9.09
C LEU A 490 -11.19 25.67 -8.84
N LYS A 491 -12.19 25.71 -7.94
CA LYS A 491 -12.82 26.93 -7.46
C LYS A 491 -12.87 26.92 -5.93
N ALA A 492 -12.47 28.05 -5.30
CA ALA A 492 -12.43 28.18 -3.86
C ALA A 492 -12.84 29.60 -3.46
N MET A 493 -13.74 29.74 -2.51
CA MET A 493 -14.35 31.03 -2.11
C MET A 493 -14.02 31.35 -0.65
N PHE A 494 -13.61 32.60 -0.39
CA PHE A 494 -13.36 33.15 0.94
C PHE A 494 -14.45 34.15 1.26
N ASN A 495 -15.32 33.84 2.22
CA ASN A 495 -16.41 34.70 2.64
C ASN A 495 -15.98 35.68 3.72
N ASN A 496 -14.98 35.34 4.52
CA ASN A 496 -14.57 36.12 5.66
C ASN A 496 -13.04 36.30 5.71
N ASN A 497 -12.61 37.48 5.31
CA ASN A 497 -11.19 37.90 5.33
C ASN A 497 -10.83 38.69 6.61
N ALA A 498 -11.65 38.62 7.67
CA ALA A 498 -11.50 39.48 8.85
C ALA A 498 -10.17 39.30 9.61
N ILE A 499 -9.53 38.11 9.50
CA ILE A 499 -8.25 37.84 10.20
C ILE A 499 -7.04 38.03 9.27
N ILE A 500 -7.19 37.73 8.00
CA ILE A 500 -6.15 37.89 6.99
C ILE A 500 -6.75 38.64 5.81
N ASP A 501 -6.25 39.82 5.53
CA ASP A 501 -6.69 40.66 4.42
C ASP A 501 -6.09 40.10 3.10
N LEU A 502 -6.78 39.10 2.54
CA LEU A 502 -6.39 38.50 1.26
C LEU A 502 -6.70 39.48 0.11
N PRO A 503 -5.80 39.64 -0.89
CA PRO A 503 -6.04 40.50 -2.04
C PRO A 503 -7.08 39.94 -3.04
N PHE A 504 -7.77 38.86 -2.68
CA PHE A 504 -8.81 38.20 -3.49
C PHE A 504 -9.81 37.47 -2.58
N ASN A 505 -11.05 37.32 -3.07
CA ASN A 505 -12.12 36.58 -2.39
C ASN A 505 -12.39 35.21 -3.07
N GLU A 506 -11.77 34.94 -4.20
CA GLU A 506 -11.95 33.71 -4.96
C GLU A 506 -10.63 33.27 -5.61
N ILE A 507 -10.41 31.97 -5.63
CA ILE A 507 -9.38 31.32 -6.46
C ILE A 507 -10.08 30.49 -7.49
N GLU A 508 -9.80 30.74 -8.77
CA GLU A 508 -10.26 29.91 -9.87
C GLU A 508 -9.08 29.53 -10.75
N THR A 509 -8.88 28.24 -10.99
CA THR A 509 -7.80 27.72 -11.84
C THR A 509 -8.31 26.67 -12.80
N GLU A 510 -7.78 26.69 -14.01
CA GLU A 510 -8.00 25.66 -15.02
C GLU A 510 -6.64 25.09 -15.47
N ASN A 511 -6.47 23.78 -15.37
CA ASN A 511 -5.24 23.09 -15.70
C ASN A 511 -5.46 21.99 -16.73
N LYS A 512 -4.51 21.82 -17.64
CA LYS A 512 -4.52 20.77 -18.66
C LYS A 512 -3.20 20.02 -18.64
N ALA A 513 -3.24 18.69 -18.70
CA ALA A 513 -2.06 17.87 -18.73
C ALA A 513 -2.18 16.76 -19.78
N LEU A 514 -1.18 16.67 -20.66
CA LEU A 514 -0.97 15.51 -21.51
C LEU A 514 0.24 14.75 -20.99
N VAL A 515 0.09 13.47 -20.69
CA VAL A 515 1.14 12.63 -20.18
C VAL A 515 1.28 11.37 -21.00
N SER A 516 2.52 11.07 -21.34
CA SER A 516 2.89 9.96 -22.22
C SER A 516 3.74 8.96 -21.47
N SER A 517 3.69 7.72 -21.88
CA SER A 517 4.51 6.65 -21.31
C SER A 517 4.93 5.63 -22.35
N LEU A 518 6.15 5.14 -22.21
CA LEU A 518 6.78 4.14 -23.07
C LEU A 518 7.50 3.12 -22.20
N GLN A 519 7.34 1.83 -22.48
CA GLN A 519 8.20 0.79 -21.91
C GLN A 519 8.55 -0.24 -22.96
N ILE A 520 9.81 -0.60 -22.99
CA ILE A 520 10.33 -1.73 -23.75
C ILE A 520 10.78 -2.78 -22.75
N HIS A 521 10.25 -3.98 -22.87
CA HIS A 521 10.70 -5.14 -22.12
C HIS A 521 11.22 -6.20 -23.07
N GLN A 522 12.39 -6.77 -22.78
CA GLN A 522 13.01 -7.80 -23.60
C GLN A 522 13.49 -8.96 -22.73
N LYS A 523 13.08 -10.19 -23.10
CA LYS A 523 13.73 -11.40 -22.62
C LYS A 523 15.04 -11.57 -23.38
N ILE A 524 16.18 -11.43 -22.69
CA ILE A 524 17.52 -11.61 -23.25
C ILE A 524 17.84 -13.11 -23.33
N SER A 525 17.42 -13.87 -22.32
CA SER A 525 17.51 -15.32 -22.26
C SER A 525 16.34 -15.89 -21.44
N ASN A 526 16.28 -17.22 -21.29
CA ASN A 526 15.28 -17.86 -20.43
C ASN A 526 15.40 -17.46 -18.94
N LYS A 527 16.55 -16.88 -18.54
CA LYS A 527 16.81 -16.49 -17.15
C LYS A 527 16.95 -14.98 -16.95
N ILE A 528 17.22 -14.23 -18.02
CA ILE A 528 17.53 -12.79 -17.94
C ILE A 528 16.53 -12.01 -18.75
N SER A 529 15.97 -10.97 -18.15
CA SER A 529 15.16 -9.97 -18.84
C SER A 529 15.54 -8.56 -18.41
N ALA A 530 15.37 -7.62 -19.32
CA ALA A 530 15.62 -6.20 -19.08
C ALA A 530 14.42 -5.36 -19.50
N SER A 531 14.24 -4.22 -18.85
CA SER A 531 13.21 -3.23 -19.21
C SER A 531 13.79 -1.83 -19.16
N LEU A 532 13.37 -1.03 -20.11
CA LEU A 532 13.57 0.41 -20.15
C LEU A 532 12.20 1.08 -20.15
N SER A 533 11.97 2.01 -19.24
CA SER A 533 10.72 2.76 -19.16
C SER A 533 11.01 4.26 -19.15
N TYR A 534 10.17 5.02 -19.87
CA TYR A 534 10.06 6.47 -19.79
C TYR A 534 8.60 6.83 -19.58
N PHE A 535 8.30 7.67 -18.60
CA PHE A 535 6.93 8.12 -18.36
C PHE A 535 6.90 9.49 -17.70
N ILE A 536 5.83 10.22 -18.00
CA ILE A 536 5.51 11.50 -17.40
C ILE A 536 4.48 11.24 -16.30
N GLY A 537 4.74 11.72 -15.10
CA GLY A 537 3.76 11.84 -14.02
C GLY A 537 3.34 13.31 -13.88
N PHE A 538 2.15 13.55 -13.34
CA PHE A 538 1.69 14.90 -13.07
C PHE A 538 0.81 14.95 -11.82
N ARG A 539 0.66 16.14 -11.26
CA ARG A 539 -0.25 16.45 -10.18
C ARG A 539 -0.79 17.87 -10.32
N ASN A 540 -2.09 18.02 -10.29
CA ASN A 540 -2.72 19.33 -10.21
C ASN A 540 -2.63 19.85 -8.77
N PRO A 541 -2.47 21.18 -8.55
CA PRO A 541 -2.64 21.76 -7.23
C PRO A 541 -4.05 21.47 -6.70
N ASN A 542 -4.14 21.06 -5.44
CA ASN A 542 -5.42 20.84 -4.76
C ASN A 542 -5.73 21.99 -3.77
N ILE A 543 -6.82 21.87 -2.99
CA ILE A 543 -7.23 22.90 -2.05
C ILE A 543 -6.19 23.10 -0.92
N ASP A 544 -5.49 22.04 -0.48
CA ASP A 544 -4.41 22.19 0.51
C ASP A 544 -3.21 22.96 -0.06
N ASP A 545 -3.00 22.91 -1.36
CA ASP A 545 -1.92 23.68 -1.99
C ASP A 545 -2.28 25.16 -2.18
N VAL A 546 -3.46 25.46 -2.72
CA VAL A 546 -3.85 26.82 -3.15
C VAL A 546 -4.56 27.63 -2.07
N GLY A 547 -5.37 27.00 -1.21
CA GLY A 547 -6.33 27.70 -0.34
C GLY A 547 -6.06 27.59 1.16
N LYS A 548 -4.95 26.96 1.56
CA LYS A 548 -4.66 26.69 2.96
C LYS A 548 -4.21 27.91 3.75
N ILE A 549 -4.83 28.09 4.95
CA ILE A 549 -4.34 28.99 6.00
C ILE A 549 -3.88 28.15 7.18
N PHE A 550 -2.58 28.22 7.52
CA PHE A 550 -2.01 27.29 8.49
C PHE A 550 -0.73 27.83 9.14
N SER A 551 -0.64 27.79 10.47
CA SER A 551 0.58 27.97 11.23
C SER A 551 1.11 26.64 11.73
N LYS A 552 2.42 26.37 11.54
CA LYS A 552 3.08 25.13 12.00
C LYS A 552 3.63 25.28 13.43
N ASN A 553 4.27 26.40 13.75
CA ASN A 553 5.10 26.58 14.94
C ASN A 553 5.04 28.00 15.53
N ASP A 554 3.96 28.72 15.29
CA ASP A 554 3.70 30.09 15.72
C ASP A 554 4.79 31.12 15.32
N MET A 555 5.69 30.76 14.42
CA MET A 555 6.69 31.66 13.82
C MET A 555 6.35 32.01 12.37
N SER A 556 5.54 31.19 11.72
CA SER A 556 5.16 31.41 10.33
C SER A 556 3.73 30.97 10.06
N VAL A 557 3.04 31.71 9.19
CA VAL A 557 1.72 31.37 8.67
C VAL A 557 1.76 31.17 7.17
N VAL A 558 1.20 30.06 6.70
CA VAL A 558 1.03 29.80 5.28
C VAL A 558 -0.30 30.43 4.85
N ILE A 559 -0.25 31.21 3.78
CA ILE A 559 -1.42 31.88 3.18
C ILE A 559 -1.71 31.30 1.78
N PRO A 560 -2.92 31.52 1.27
CA PRO A 560 -3.34 31.08 -0.06
C PRO A 560 -2.50 31.64 -1.21
N ASN A 561 -2.38 30.85 -2.31
CA ASN A 561 -1.75 31.28 -3.57
C ASN A 561 -2.61 30.86 -4.77
N ASN A 562 -3.05 31.83 -5.56
CA ASN A 562 -3.88 31.62 -6.76
C ASN A 562 -3.09 31.33 -8.05
N ASN A 563 -1.74 31.34 -8.01
CA ASN A 563 -0.89 31.27 -9.21
C ASN A 563 -0.15 29.93 -9.34
N LEU A 564 -0.60 28.87 -8.65
CA LEU A 564 0.06 27.57 -8.73
C LEU A 564 -0.21 26.85 -10.05
N LYS A 565 0.87 26.23 -10.58
CA LYS A 565 0.86 25.39 -11.78
C LYS A 565 0.94 23.92 -11.41
N PRO A 566 0.48 23.00 -12.28
CA PRO A 566 0.67 21.56 -12.08
C PRO A 566 2.14 21.16 -11.97
N GLU A 567 2.45 20.30 -11.03
CA GLU A 567 3.74 19.64 -10.95
C GLU A 567 3.84 18.54 -12.02
N LYS A 568 5.03 18.34 -12.57
CA LYS A 568 5.31 17.28 -13.55
C LYS A 568 6.58 16.53 -13.19
N THR A 569 6.61 15.23 -13.50
CA THR A 569 7.83 14.43 -13.40
C THR A 569 8.14 13.79 -14.75
N ASN A 570 9.43 13.77 -15.11
CA ASN A 570 9.96 12.95 -16.18
C ASN A 570 10.74 11.81 -15.54
N ASN A 571 10.27 10.59 -15.68
CA ASN A 571 10.81 9.40 -15.05
C ASN A 571 11.49 8.51 -16.08
N GLN A 572 12.69 8.03 -15.75
CA GLN A 572 13.43 7.01 -16.50
C GLN A 572 13.73 5.85 -15.56
N GLU A 573 13.43 4.63 -16.00
CA GLU A 573 13.66 3.43 -15.20
C GLU A 573 14.38 2.37 -16.01
N TYR A 574 15.42 1.80 -15.43
CA TYR A 574 16.24 0.72 -15.97
C TYR A 574 16.14 -0.47 -15.06
N THR A 575 15.55 -1.57 -15.52
CA THR A 575 15.34 -2.77 -14.71
C THR A 575 16.03 -3.96 -15.33
N LEU A 576 16.77 -4.72 -14.52
CA LEU A 576 17.38 -5.98 -14.89
C LEU A 576 16.90 -7.06 -13.93
N ILE A 577 16.47 -8.20 -14.48
CA ILE A 577 15.99 -9.35 -13.72
C ILE A 577 16.71 -10.61 -14.15
N TYR A 578 17.30 -11.31 -13.19
CA TYR A 578 17.69 -12.70 -13.31
C TYR A 578 16.68 -13.57 -12.55
N SER A 579 16.15 -14.60 -13.18
CA SER A 579 15.19 -15.51 -12.54
C SER A 579 15.37 -16.93 -13.04
N ASN A 580 15.44 -17.87 -12.10
CA ASN A 580 15.34 -19.31 -12.36
C ASN A 580 14.35 -19.92 -11.35
N GLN A 581 14.26 -21.25 -11.26
CA GLN A 581 13.32 -21.94 -10.37
C GLN A 581 13.52 -21.61 -8.88
N LYS A 582 14.75 -21.33 -8.44
CA LYS A 582 15.08 -21.11 -7.01
C LYS A 582 15.50 -19.70 -6.69
N ILE A 583 16.01 -18.96 -7.66
CA ILE A 583 16.66 -17.65 -7.45
C ILE A 583 15.99 -16.62 -8.35
N ARG A 584 15.60 -15.50 -7.76
CA ARG A 584 15.22 -14.29 -8.46
C ARG A 584 16.04 -13.14 -7.91
N ILE A 585 16.76 -12.43 -8.78
CA ILE A 585 17.48 -11.21 -8.45
C ILE A 585 16.99 -10.12 -9.39
N GLU A 586 16.68 -8.97 -8.85
CA GLU A 586 16.19 -7.83 -9.61
C GLU A 586 16.85 -6.55 -9.12
N GLY A 587 17.28 -5.74 -10.07
CA GLY A 587 17.84 -4.42 -9.83
C GLY A 587 17.10 -3.36 -10.64
N GLN A 588 16.78 -2.25 -10.04
CA GLN A 588 16.17 -1.12 -10.71
C GLN A 588 16.88 0.17 -10.33
N TYR A 589 17.40 0.86 -11.33
CA TYR A 589 17.90 2.22 -11.23
C TYR A 589 16.88 3.16 -11.85
N PHE A 590 16.62 4.31 -11.21
CA PHE A 590 15.70 5.29 -11.75
C PHE A 590 16.19 6.73 -11.54
N ILE A 591 15.72 7.60 -12.44
CA ILE A 591 15.92 9.04 -12.40
C ILE A 591 14.54 9.68 -12.55
N THR A 592 14.20 10.55 -11.63
CA THR A 592 12.98 11.37 -11.66
C THR A 592 13.39 12.83 -11.65
N ASN A 593 13.06 13.56 -12.70
CA ASN A 593 13.22 15.01 -12.76
C ASN A 593 11.85 15.66 -12.53
N LEU A 594 11.74 16.42 -11.43
CA LEU A 594 10.56 17.22 -11.11
C LEU A 594 10.67 18.57 -11.80
N LYS A 595 9.55 19.08 -12.29
CA LYS A 595 9.40 20.43 -12.82
C LYS A 595 8.22 21.09 -12.13
N ASP A 596 8.32 22.38 -11.90
CA ASP A 596 7.29 23.18 -11.22
C ASP A 596 6.87 22.58 -9.86
N ALA A 597 7.82 22.00 -9.13
CA ALA A 597 7.54 21.38 -7.83
C ALA A 597 6.98 22.39 -6.83
N ILE A 598 5.85 22.07 -6.21
CA ILE A 598 5.23 22.97 -5.23
C ILE A 598 5.95 22.81 -3.89
N GLN A 599 6.52 23.91 -3.41
CA GLN A 599 7.17 24.00 -2.12
C GLN A 599 6.74 25.27 -1.38
N ARG A 600 6.79 25.20 -0.05
CA ARG A 600 6.57 26.36 0.81
C ARG A 600 7.82 27.23 0.81
N THR A 601 7.63 28.52 0.58
CA THR A 601 8.69 29.53 0.58
C THR A 601 8.25 30.76 1.36
N ASN A 602 9.20 31.57 1.82
CA ASN A 602 8.91 32.88 2.38
C ASN A 602 8.30 33.77 1.30
N SER A 603 7.30 34.56 1.69
CA SER A 603 6.55 35.44 0.80
C SER A 603 6.10 36.69 1.55
N ASN A 604 5.27 37.50 0.92
CA ASN A 604 4.60 38.65 1.53
C ASN A 604 3.12 38.67 1.14
N ILE A 605 2.33 39.46 1.86
CA ILE A 605 0.95 39.80 1.54
C ILE A 605 0.79 41.28 1.68
N ASN A 606 0.19 41.94 0.67
CA ASN A 606 0.00 43.41 0.63
C ASN A 606 1.30 44.19 0.92
N GLY A 607 2.49 43.62 0.62
CA GLY A 607 3.80 44.20 0.88
C GLY A 607 4.40 43.87 2.26
N GLU A 608 3.66 43.19 3.16
CA GLU A 608 4.09 42.83 4.51
C GLU A 608 4.67 41.41 4.54
N ASP A 609 5.88 41.27 5.09
CA ASP A 609 6.58 39.97 5.27
C ASP A 609 6.05 39.18 6.50
N SER A 610 5.32 39.85 7.39
CA SER A 610 4.80 39.28 8.63
C SER A 610 3.41 39.86 8.93
N ILE A 611 2.50 39.01 9.48
CA ILE A 611 1.15 39.43 9.85
C ILE A 611 0.79 38.91 11.25
N MET A 612 -0.19 39.54 11.88
CA MET A 612 -0.79 39.06 13.12
C MET A 612 -1.68 37.85 12.81
N TYR A 613 -1.41 36.70 13.41
CA TYR A 613 -2.21 35.49 13.28
C TYR A 613 -2.17 34.65 14.56
N ASP A 614 -3.33 34.18 15.05
CA ASP A 614 -3.47 33.40 16.31
C ASP A 614 -2.83 34.14 17.54
N GLY A 615 -2.83 35.49 17.54
CA GLY A 615 -2.28 36.34 18.63
C GLY A 615 -0.77 36.54 18.59
N GLU A 616 -0.08 36.08 17.53
CA GLU A 616 1.37 36.17 17.33
C GLU A 616 1.70 36.89 16.01
N ILE A 617 2.83 37.61 15.97
CA ILE A 617 3.37 38.13 14.69
C ILE A 617 4.10 36.99 13.99
N MET A 618 3.57 36.57 12.86
CA MET A 618 4.07 35.43 12.12
C MET A 618 4.58 35.82 10.75
N ARG A 619 5.74 35.27 10.36
CA ARG A 619 6.29 35.44 9.03
C ARG A 619 5.36 34.80 7.99
N VAL A 620 5.13 35.51 6.90
CA VAL A 620 4.29 35.05 5.80
C VAL A 620 5.05 34.02 4.96
N GLN A 621 4.41 32.88 4.72
CA GLN A 621 4.85 31.84 3.78
C GLN A 621 3.75 31.54 2.78
N MET A 622 4.13 31.07 1.60
CA MET A 622 3.21 30.70 0.53
C MET A 622 3.73 29.45 -0.19
N ASN A 623 2.83 28.59 -0.62
CA ASN A 623 3.23 27.53 -1.57
C ASN A 623 3.54 28.16 -2.92
N GLN A 624 4.68 27.81 -3.52
CA GLN A 624 5.12 28.31 -4.83
C GLN A 624 5.72 27.19 -5.66
N ASN A 625 5.63 27.31 -6.99
CA ASN A 625 6.34 26.39 -7.87
C ASN A 625 7.82 26.74 -7.91
N ILE A 626 8.69 25.79 -7.56
CA ILE A 626 10.12 25.89 -7.76
C ILE A 626 10.51 25.34 -9.12
N GLU A 627 11.63 25.81 -9.71
CA GLU A 627 11.99 25.51 -11.09
C GLU A 627 12.15 24.01 -11.36
N SER A 628 13.04 23.33 -10.68
CA SER A 628 13.19 21.87 -10.83
C SER A 628 13.93 21.20 -9.68
N ALA A 629 13.79 19.87 -9.64
CA ALA A 629 14.49 19.01 -8.70
C ALA A 629 14.74 17.65 -9.33
N ARG A 630 15.73 16.91 -8.81
CA ARG A 630 16.07 15.57 -9.30
C ARG A 630 16.14 14.58 -8.15
N ILE A 631 15.49 13.42 -8.34
CA ILE A 631 15.61 12.26 -7.46
C ILE A 631 16.24 11.12 -8.27
N THR A 632 17.26 10.48 -7.71
CA THR A 632 17.87 9.26 -8.24
C THR A 632 17.78 8.17 -7.20
N GLY A 633 17.61 6.93 -7.64
CA GLY A 633 17.54 5.82 -6.70
C GLY A 633 17.93 4.48 -7.30
N LEU A 634 18.34 3.59 -6.41
CA LEU A 634 18.65 2.19 -6.70
C LEU A 634 17.84 1.31 -5.76
N SER A 635 17.05 0.40 -6.33
CA SER A 635 16.35 -0.63 -5.58
C SER A 635 16.85 -2.00 -6.01
N VAL A 636 17.26 -2.84 -5.06
CA VAL A 636 17.73 -4.21 -5.31
C VAL A 636 16.91 -5.18 -4.51
N GLY A 637 16.38 -6.21 -5.17
CA GLY A 637 15.65 -7.31 -4.53
C GLY A 637 16.30 -8.65 -4.90
N ALA A 638 16.38 -9.58 -3.95
CA ALA A 638 16.77 -10.94 -4.20
C ALA A 638 15.89 -11.90 -3.41
N SER A 639 15.42 -12.95 -4.07
CA SER A 639 14.66 -14.03 -3.42
C SER A 639 15.32 -15.37 -3.76
N PHE A 640 15.60 -16.14 -2.72
CA PHE A 640 16.16 -17.49 -2.80
C PHE A 640 15.14 -18.44 -2.19
N ASN A 641 14.55 -19.29 -3.01
CA ASN A 641 13.50 -20.21 -2.60
C ASN A 641 14.05 -21.62 -2.41
N ASP A 642 13.64 -22.26 -1.32
CA ASP A 642 13.99 -23.66 -1.01
C ASP A 642 15.51 -23.94 -1.04
N ILE A 643 16.30 -23.07 -0.43
CA ILE A 643 17.71 -23.32 -0.19
C ILE A 643 17.85 -24.09 1.12
N ARG A 644 18.01 -25.42 1.03
CA ARG A 644 18.02 -26.35 2.19
C ARG A 644 16.76 -26.21 3.06
N GLY A 645 15.60 -25.98 2.43
CA GLY A 645 14.32 -25.79 3.11
C GLY A 645 14.09 -24.40 3.69
N PHE A 646 14.96 -23.41 3.39
CA PHE A 646 14.77 -22.02 3.75
C PHE A 646 14.38 -21.17 2.53
N ASN A 647 13.55 -20.18 2.76
CA ASN A 647 13.35 -19.07 1.82
C ASN A 647 14.01 -17.83 2.41
N ILE A 648 14.77 -17.13 1.58
CA ILE A 648 15.49 -15.91 1.96
C ILE A 648 15.09 -14.81 0.99
N ASP A 649 14.62 -13.69 1.53
CA ASP A 649 14.34 -12.49 0.77
C ASP A 649 15.24 -11.34 1.27
N PHE A 650 15.76 -10.57 0.34
CA PHE A 650 16.63 -9.43 0.58
C PHE A 650 16.11 -8.22 -0.20
N TRP A 651 16.10 -7.04 0.43
CA TRP A 651 15.75 -5.77 -0.20
C TRP A 651 16.66 -4.65 0.27
N LEU A 652 17.12 -3.85 -0.67
CA LEU A 652 17.90 -2.65 -0.44
C LEU A 652 17.33 -1.50 -1.27
N ASN A 653 17.17 -0.33 -0.63
CA ASN A 653 16.79 0.91 -1.30
C ASN A 653 17.76 2.03 -0.93
N TYR A 654 18.22 2.72 -1.95
CA TYR A 654 19.05 3.92 -1.85
C TYR A 654 18.41 5.04 -2.65
N LEU A 655 18.28 6.23 -2.05
CA LEU A 655 17.68 7.42 -2.65
C LEU A 655 18.54 8.64 -2.42
N LYS A 656 18.57 9.52 -3.41
CA LYS A 656 19.19 10.86 -3.31
C LYS A 656 18.33 11.85 -4.07
N GLY A 657 17.97 12.96 -3.43
CA GLY A 657 17.16 14.03 -4.01
C GLY A 657 17.77 15.40 -3.77
N LYS A 658 17.85 16.23 -4.83
CA LYS A 658 18.39 17.58 -4.78
C LYS A 658 17.61 18.52 -5.71
N ASN A 659 17.51 19.79 -5.32
CA ASN A 659 17.03 20.87 -6.19
C ASN A 659 18.16 21.42 -7.08
N ASN A 660 17.86 22.41 -7.92
CA ASN A 660 18.82 23.04 -8.84
C ASN A 660 20.00 23.72 -8.10
N ASN A 661 19.79 24.18 -6.88
CA ASN A 661 20.81 24.79 -6.05
C ASN A 661 21.65 23.77 -5.26
N ASN A 662 21.53 22.47 -5.64
CA ASN A 662 22.21 21.36 -4.98
C ASN A 662 21.80 21.12 -3.51
N GLN A 663 20.68 21.73 -3.06
CA GLN A 663 20.14 21.57 -1.72
C GLN A 663 19.32 20.27 -1.63
N PRO A 664 19.31 19.61 -0.45
CA PRO A 664 18.48 18.41 -0.23
C PRO A 664 17.00 18.67 -0.43
N LEU A 665 16.30 17.68 -0.99
CA LEU A 665 14.84 17.69 -1.08
C LEU A 665 14.21 17.09 0.17
N ALA A 666 13.04 17.61 0.52
CA ALA A 666 12.16 16.98 1.50
C ALA A 666 11.73 15.57 1.05
N HIS A 667 11.37 14.75 2.04
CA HIS A 667 10.78 13.40 1.85
C HIS A 667 11.73 12.36 1.25
N ILE A 668 13.05 12.60 1.27
CA ILE A 668 14.04 11.60 0.84
C ILE A 668 14.48 10.79 2.04
N PRO A 669 13.98 9.57 2.23
CA PRO A 669 14.33 8.73 3.37
C PRO A 669 15.79 8.23 3.25
N PRO A 670 16.43 7.87 4.38
CA PRO A 670 17.74 7.24 4.39
C PRO A 670 17.71 5.85 3.74
N THR A 671 18.91 5.35 3.41
CA THR A 671 19.10 3.99 2.89
C THR A 671 18.49 2.97 3.85
N ASN A 672 17.75 2.01 3.30
CA ASN A 672 17.17 0.95 4.10
C ASN A 672 17.41 -0.44 3.51
N LEU A 673 17.58 -1.39 4.41
CA LEU A 673 17.85 -2.79 4.11
C LEU A 673 16.86 -3.67 4.88
N LYS A 674 16.35 -4.71 4.23
CA LYS A 674 15.54 -5.74 4.85
C LYS A 674 15.99 -7.12 4.43
N ILE A 675 16.09 -8.04 5.38
CA ILE A 675 16.37 -9.46 5.14
C ILE A 675 15.28 -10.27 5.84
N SER A 676 14.67 -11.20 5.13
CA SER A 676 13.70 -12.14 5.67
C SER A 676 14.19 -13.57 5.46
N LEU A 677 14.29 -14.33 6.53
CA LEU A 677 14.58 -15.76 6.52
C LEU A 677 13.33 -16.50 6.98
N SER A 678 12.80 -17.41 6.18
CA SER A 678 11.64 -18.19 6.56
C SER A 678 11.77 -19.67 6.25
N LYS A 679 11.16 -20.50 7.10
CA LYS A 679 11.14 -21.96 6.95
C LYS A 679 9.77 -22.50 7.33
N LYS A 680 9.25 -23.39 6.49
CA LYS A 680 8.07 -24.19 6.82
C LYS A 680 8.51 -25.54 7.40
N VAL A 681 8.02 -25.87 8.60
CA VAL A 681 8.28 -27.14 9.29
C VAL A 681 6.95 -27.78 9.64
N LYS A 682 6.56 -28.83 8.89
CA LYS A 682 5.24 -29.47 9.02
C LYS A 682 4.11 -28.42 8.94
N ALA A 683 3.31 -28.32 10.02
CA ALA A 683 2.19 -27.38 10.14
C ALA A 683 2.59 -26.02 10.72
N SER A 684 3.90 -25.69 10.77
CA SER A 684 4.41 -24.44 11.34
C SER A 684 5.20 -23.65 10.31
N ASP A 685 5.04 -22.33 10.32
CA ASP A 685 5.85 -21.37 9.59
C ASP A 685 6.64 -20.51 10.59
N ILE A 686 7.96 -20.44 10.41
CA ILE A 686 8.85 -19.60 11.20
C ILE A 686 9.49 -18.57 10.30
N SER A 687 9.51 -17.31 10.70
CA SER A 687 10.15 -16.22 9.94
C SER A 687 10.94 -15.33 10.88
N LEU A 688 12.19 -15.03 10.50
CA LEU A 688 13.03 -14.02 11.14
C LEU A 688 13.21 -12.88 10.13
N ILE A 689 12.86 -11.67 10.52
CA ILE A 689 12.96 -10.48 9.68
C ILE A 689 13.91 -9.50 10.36
N TYR A 690 14.95 -9.12 9.63
CA TYR A 690 15.89 -8.06 10.01
C TYR A 690 15.59 -6.82 9.19
N ASN A 691 15.47 -5.66 9.84
CA ASN A 691 15.33 -4.36 9.20
C ASN A 691 16.43 -3.44 9.71
N TYR A 692 17.06 -2.73 8.78
CA TYR A 692 18.08 -1.73 9.03
C TYR A 692 17.73 -0.45 8.27
N CYS A 693 17.94 0.69 8.92
CA CYS A 693 17.85 2.01 8.33
C CYS A 693 19.13 2.77 8.68
N ASP A 694 19.70 3.43 7.68
CA ASP A 694 20.95 4.16 7.80
C ASP A 694 20.75 5.57 8.37
N TRP A 695 21.83 6.30 8.60
CA TRP A 695 21.82 7.70 8.97
C TRP A 695 21.08 8.56 7.95
N LYS A 696 20.38 9.57 8.46
CA LYS A 696 20.00 10.78 7.74
C LYS A 696 20.62 11.94 8.47
N ASN A 697 21.81 12.41 8.02
CA ASN A 697 22.52 13.50 8.67
C ASN A 697 21.71 14.80 8.63
N GLU A 698 21.94 15.72 9.57
CA GLU A 698 21.28 17.02 9.60
C GLU A 698 21.41 17.77 8.27
N SER A 699 22.59 17.76 7.65
CA SER A 699 22.86 18.40 6.35
C SER A 699 22.10 17.82 5.16
N GLU A 700 21.44 16.68 5.32
CA GLU A 700 20.62 16.03 4.29
C GLU A 700 19.13 16.36 4.42
N TYR A 701 18.74 17.12 5.46
CA TYR A 701 17.36 17.59 5.62
C TYR A 701 17.06 18.77 4.71
N ASP A 702 15.80 18.93 4.36
CA ASP A 702 15.36 20.05 3.54
C ASP A 702 15.46 21.39 4.31
N TYR A 703 15.83 22.43 3.58
CA TYR A 703 16.00 23.78 4.13
C TYR A 703 14.71 24.39 4.72
N ASN A 704 13.54 23.98 4.22
CA ASN A 704 12.24 24.55 4.63
C ASN A 704 11.63 23.86 5.87
N GLY A 705 12.34 22.91 6.49
CA GLY A 705 11.92 22.22 7.72
C GLY A 705 10.66 21.36 7.55
N VAL A 706 10.42 20.82 6.36
CA VAL A 706 9.25 19.96 6.09
C VAL A 706 9.41 18.61 6.78
N ASP A 707 10.63 18.07 6.81
CA ASP A 707 10.95 16.73 7.30
C ASP A 707 11.07 16.63 8.84
N ASN A 708 10.57 17.62 9.58
CA ASN A 708 10.55 17.61 11.05
C ASN A 708 11.96 17.41 11.67
N LEU A 709 12.97 18.19 11.24
CA LEU A 709 14.32 18.11 11.81
C LEU A 709 14.33 18.27 13.34
N ASN A 710 13.41 19.07 13.89
CA ASN A 710 13.23 19.22 15.34
C ASN A 710 12.80 17.94 16.06
N GLU A 711 12.31 16.93 15.34
CA GLU A 711 11.99 15.59 15.85
C GLU A 711 13.16 14.59 15.68
N ALA A 712 14.24 15.00 15.05
CA ALA A 712 15.49 14.24 14.96
C ALA A 712 16.44 14.60 16.12
N THR A 713 17.58 13.91 16.24
CA THR A 713 18.65 14.31 17.14
C THR A 713 19.41 15.52 16.58
N ILE A 714 20.33 16.08 17.35
CA ILE A 714 21.17 17.22 16.90
C ILE A 714 21.97 16.87 15.63
N ASP A 715 22.33 15.61 15.42
CA ASP A 715 23.10 15.16 14.26
C ASP A 715 22.20 14.59 13.13
N GLY A 716 20.87 14.67 13.27
CA GLY A 716 19.89 14.14 12.35
C GLY A 716 19.20 12.86 12.85
N ASN A 717 18.77 11.99 11.93
CA ASN A 717 18.10 10.75 12.26
C ASN A 717 19.09 9.58 12.37
N PRO A 718 19.38 9.06 13.59
CA PRO A 718 20.36 8.00 13.78
C PRO A 718 19.97 6.69 13.08
N PRO A 719 20.96 5.83 12.77
CA PRO A 719 20.68 4.51 12.24
C PRO A 719 20.00 3.64 13.28
N TRP A 720 19.19 2.72 12.81
CA TRP A 720 18.54 1.75 13.68
C TRP A 720 18.44 0.37 13.02
N GLN A 721 18.34 -0.65 13.87
CA GLN A 721 18.14 -2.02 13.44
C GLN A 721 17.22 -2.75 14.39
N ILE A 722 16.34 -3.58 13.81
CA ILE A 722 15.41 -4.40 14.57
C ILE A 722 15.30 -5.81 13.98
N PHE A 723 15.04 -6.77 14.86
CA PHE A 723 14.73 -8.15 14.51
C PHE A 723 13.30 -8.48 14.92
N ASN A 724 12.54 -9.08 14.01
CA ASN A 724 11.19 -9.58 14.26
C ASN A 724 11.16 -11.08 14.05
N LEU A 725 10.66 -11.83 15.03
CA LEU A 725 10.45 -13.27 14.96
C LEU A 725 8.95 -13.55 14.87
N ILE A 726 8.53 -14.32 13.88
CA ILE A 726 7.13 -14.70 13.65
C ILE A 726 7.03 -16.21 13.61
N TYR A 727 6.11 -16.77 14.39
CA TYR A 727 5.78 -18.18 14.43
C TYR A 727 4.29 -18.36 14.21
N ASN A 728 3.91 -19.05 13.14
CA ASN A 728 2.53 -19.43 12.84
C ASN A 728 2.38 -20.94 12.94
N LYS A 729 1.40 -21.42 13.70
CA LYS A 729 1.08 -22.82 13.86
C LYS A 729 -0.36 -23.10 13.41
N THR A 730 -0.51 -23.92 12.41
CA THR A 730 -1.80 -24.52 12.06
C THR A 730 -2.09 -25.67 13.03
N ILE A 731 -3.00 -25.45 13.97
CA ILE A 731 -3.42 -26.44 14.97
C ILE A 731 -4.31 -27.47 14.34
N THR A 732 -5.36 -27.00 13.63
CA THR A 732 -6.26 -27.76 12.78
C THR A 732 -6.43 -27.01 11.47
N GLU A 733 -7.08 -27.57 10.46
CA GLU A 733 -7.41 -26.85 9.23
C GLU A 733 -8.21 -25.55 9.48
N ASN A 734 -8.91 -25.50 10.61
CA ASN A 734 -9.80 -24.42 11.01
C ASN A 734 -9.13 -23.39 11.95
N ILE A 735 -8.05 -23.74 12.61
CA ILE A 735 -7.46 -22.94 13.70
C ILE A 735 -5.98 -22.68 13.45
N ILE A 736 -5.62 -21.42 13.37
CA ILE A 736 -4.24 -20.96 13.27
C ILE A 736 -3.92 -20.10 14.48
N CYS A 737 -2.89 -20.50 15.24
CA CYS A 737 -2.30 -19.69 16.29
C CYS A 737 -1.02 -19.03 15.78
N SER A 738 -0.89 -17.73 16.01
CA SER A 738 0.30 -16.98 15.64
C SER A 738 0.89 -16.30 16.87
N PHE A 739 2.20 -16.35 16.98
CA PHE A 739 2.98 -15.65 17.99
C PHE A 739 4.09 -14.88 17.31
N SER A 740 4.28 -13.62 17.65
CA SER A 740 5.44 -12.87 17.17
C SER A 740 6.06 -12.01 18.26
N ILE A 741 7.36 -11.78 18.11
CA ILE A 741 8.13 -10.83 18.91
C ILE A 741 8.71 -9.83 17.92
N ASN A 742 8.15 -8.62 17.90
CA ASN A 742 8.64 -7.52 17.09
C ASN A 742 9.63 -6.70 17.92
N ASN A 743 10.66 -6.16 17.25
CA ASN A 743 11.76 -5.44 17.90
C ASN A 743 12.38 -6.24 19.07
N LEU A 744 12.90 -7.43 18.76
CA LEU A 744 13.46 -8.38 19.74
C LEU A 744 14.51 -7.75 20.67
N LEU A 745 15.29 -6.78 20.16
CA LEU A 745 16.33 -6.09 20.91
C LEU A 745 15.80 -4.96 21.80
N ASP A 746 14.50 -4.67 21.78
CA ASP A 746 13.89 -3.53 22.49
C ASP A 746 14.60 -2.21 22.17
N ALA A 747 14.99 -2.04 20.90
CA ALA A 747 15.68 -0.84 20.42
C ALA A 747 14.73 0.36 20.41
N HIS A 748 15.19 1.49 20.94
CA HIS A 748 14.53 2.76 20.75
C HIS A 748 14.87 3.30 19.37
N TYR A 749 13.85 3.65 18.56
CA TYR A 749 14.03 4.22 17.23
C TYR A 749 12.80 4.99 16.79
N LYS A 750 13.00 5.93 15.83
CA LYS A 750 11.94 6.57 15.05
C LYS A 750 12.16 6.29 13.56
N THR A 751 11.11 6.10 12.79
CA THR A 751 11.24 6.15 11.33
C THR A 751 11.39 7.61 10.89
N PHE A 752 12.12 7.82 9.79
CA PHE A 752 12.44 9.16 9.28
C PHE A 752 11.20 10.07 9.20
N GLY A 753 11.32 11.28 9.72
CA GLY A 753 10.29 12.31 9.74
C GLY A 753 9.11 12.07 10.71
N SER A 754 9.12 10.98 11.49
CA SER A 754 8.04 10.64 12.42
C SER A 754 8.05 11.50 13.68
N GLY A 755 6.85 11.83 14.19
CA GLY A 755 6.66 12.62 15.41
C GLY A 755 6.58 11.78 16.69
N ILE A 756 6.57 10.43 16.58
CA ILE A 756 6.52 9.50 17.72
C ILE A 756 7.61 8.44 17.57
N SER A 757 8.09 7.92 18.68
CA SER A 757 8.96 6.75 18.70
C SER A 757 8.18 5.50 18.34
N SER A 758 8.81 4.62 17.55
CA SER A 758 8.23 3.34 17.17
C SER A 758 8.13 2.38 18.36
N SER A 759 7.33 1.33 18.22
CA SER A 759 7.14 0.30 19.25
C SER A 759 8.46 -0.29 19.73
N GLY A 760 8.64 -0.38 21.05
CA GLY A 760 9.64 -1.23 21.68
C GLY A 760 9.35 -2.70 21.43
N ARG A 761 9.93 -3.60 22.26
CA ARG A 761 9.64 -5.03 22.15
C ARG A 761 8.16 -5.29 22.31
N ASN A 762 7.57 -5.92 21.27
CA ASN A 762 6.14 -6.15 21.19
C ASN A 762 5.86 -7.65 21.02
N PHE A 763 5.23 -8.24 22.02
CA PHE A 763 4.70 -9.60 21.95
C PHE A 763 3.30 -9.55 21.35
N VAL A 764 3.11 -10.27 20.26
CA VAL A 764 1.82 -10.35 19.56
C VAL A 764 1.33 -11.80 19.59
N VAL A 765 0.10 -11.97 20.03
CA VAL A 765 -0.59 -13.26 19.99
C VAL A 765 -1.86 -13.10 19.15
N SER A 766 -2.08 -13.99 18.21
CA SER A 766 -3.33 -14.01 17.46
C SER A 766 -3.88 -15.41 17.27
N LEU A 767 -5.20 -15.51 17.34
CA LEU A 767 -5.97 -16.71 17.06
C LEU A 767 -6.86 -16.43 15.85
N THR A 768 -6.71 -17.21 14.78
CA THR A 768 -7.58 -17.16 13.61
C THR A 768 -8.37 -18.44 13.51
N SER A 769 -9.70 -18.34 13.51
CA SER A 769 -10.64 -19.44 13.31
C SER A 769 -11.34 -19.30 11.96
N LYS A 770 -11.40 -20.39 11.19
CA LYS A 770 -12.03 -20.49 9.87
C LYS A 770 -13.11 -21.58 9.91
N PHE A 771 -14.34 -21.33 9.49
CA PHE A 771 -15.43 -22.31 9.53
C PHE A 771 -16.54 -22.04 8.50
#